data_4c392a6529bb75ac277aa40e96f5487e
#
_entry.id   4c392a6529bb75ac277aa40e96f5487e
#
_cell.length_a   1.000
_cell.length_b   1.000
_cell.length_c   1.000
_cell.angle_alpha   90.00
_cell.angle_beta   90.00
_cell.angle_gamma   90.00
#
_symmetry.space_group_name_H-M   'P 1'
#
loop_
_entity.id
_entity.type
_entity.pdbx_description
1 polymer ?
#
loop_
_entity_poly.entity_id
_entity_poly.type
_entity_poly.pdbx_seq_one_letter_code
_entity_poly.pdbx_strand_id
1 'polypeptide(L)'
;MSIANTNRKAGIMAGVVLAVLLSGSSAFAQVLAPPPPPTPNCTTTQTSTTGSTINNVNTLAIPPGAAAGAIAGAIGSVNSVFLTQQGSAFVSAPPNPAPDQPGGGVWARAVGGHANISSTSNSVGNTAGVGVQNTATTNCANSMSTNFAGVQVGADIARLNWGGWNVHLGTTAGYLGSKENDNNGFSNTLQVPFFGTYLVATHGRFFADLMVREEYYNISLNNLGFNYFNQPLSAHGYSVSTSAGYNFDAGYGWFIEPSAGFVYSRTSVDSFINPGTPALAIPGLVSTNDVESELGRLSLRAGKTIESGNMIWQPFASVSVFHEFAGNVVTNYSSLPNGAFFGGGATPITFNQTTSTSRIGTYGQYSLGVAGQVVNTGWLGFVRVDYRDGSNINGWTGNAGIRYQFTPEMIAAVMPVKVKAPHSYIGPTNWTGFYVGGFAGAAAGRTDIGFVGDPTSGNRPWVAGGIGGFEAGYNYQLPSQWVLGIEGDIAGANVHGGRTAGTADGLNPANGQNTGAFTPAFFTVADKTNWMATVAGRLGYAWGRTLFYVKGGVALEDSSTTAACIYGPTGGTPLTDTNGVIIGTRTCRNQAGIVTGGFNTPSYTRVGWTGGFGTEFDLGHNWSAKTEYDFLSFGSHTAQASDGTTFMTDKSWISQVKVGVNYKFTPGALVAKY
;
A
#
# COMPACT_ATOMS: atom_id res chain seq x y z
N MET A 1 13.84 13.15 -44.13
CA MET A 1 14.89 13.24 -43.07
C MET A 1 14.36 13.89 -41.80
N SER A 2 13.07 13.71 -41.45
CA SER A 2 12.39 14.37 -40.31
C SER A 2 11.79 13.40 -39.27
N ILE A 3 11.74 12.11 -39.53
CA ILE A 3 11.07 11.12 -38.64
C ILE A 3 12.01 10.59 -37.55
N ALA A 4 13.33 10.67 -37.74
CA ALA A 4 14.31 10.17 -36.78
C ALA A 4 14.51 11.05 -35.50
N ASN A 5 14.05 12.32 -35.54
CA ASN A 5 14.29 13.27 -34.44
C ASN A 5 13.16 13.30 -33.39
N THR A 6 11.95 12.86 -33.74
CA THR A 6 10.81 12.78 -32.80
C THR A 6 10.92 11.61 -31.85
N ASN A 7 11.48 10.48 -32.30
CA ASN A 7 11.67 9.30 -31.45
C ASN A 7 12.80 9.47 -30.42
N ARG A 8 13.79 10.34 -30.67
CA ARG A 8 14.86 10.61 -29.69
C ARG A 8 14.37 11.43 -28.50
N LYS A 9 13.43 12.37 -28.69
CA LYS A 9 12.93 13.22 -27.59
C LYS A 9 11.91 12.49 -26.72
N ALA A 10 11.09 11.60 -27.29
CA ALA A 10 10.22 10.72 -26.54
C ALA A 10 11.01 9.67 -25.74
N GLY A 11 12.11 9.17 -26.30
CA GLY A 11 13.02 8.25 -25.63
C GLY A 11 13.76 8.87 -24.44
N ILE A 12 14.04 10.17 -24.46
CA ILE A 12 14.69 10.86 -23.33
C ILE A 12 13.72 11.06 -22.16
N MET A 13 12.45 11.37 -22.40
CA MET A 13 11.44 11.44 -21.33
C MET A 13 11.16 10.06 -20.71
N ALA A 14 11.02 9.02 -21.55
CA ALA A 14 10.86 7.66 -21.06
C ALA A 14 12.09 7.16 -20.29
N GLY A 15 13.29 7.55 -20.75
CA GLY A 15 14.56 7.19 -20.08
C GLY A 15 14.74 7.85 -18.71
N VAL A 16 14.31 9.09 -18.54
CA VAL A 16 14.38 9.80 -17.25
C VAL A 16 13.38 9.22 -16.24
N VAL A 17 12.19 8.86 -16.66
CA VAL A 17 11.20 8.19 -15.76
C VAL A 17 11.66 6.77 -15.41
N LEU A 18 12.24 6.04 -16.35
CA LEU A 18 12.77 4.70 -16.09
C LEU A 18 14.04 4.73 -15.22
N ALA A 19 14.90 5.74 -15.35
CA ALA A 19 16.10 5.91 -14.51
C ALA A 19 15.74 6.24 -13.06
N VAL A 20 14.67 6.99 -12.80
CA VAL A 20 14.16 7.25 -11.45
C VAL A 20 13.53 5.99 -10.85
N LEU A 21 12.95 5.12 -11.67
CA LEU A 21 12.37 3.84 -11.23
C LEU A 21 13.44 2.76 -10.95
N LEU A 22 14.60 2.82 -11.61
CA LEU A 22 15.69 1.85 -11.47
C LEU A 22 16.76 2.24 -10.44
N SER A 23 16.79 3.50 -9.99
CA SER A 23 17.70 3.95 -8.94
C SER A 23 17.20 3.71 -7.51
N GLY A 24 16.23 2.81 -7.33
CA GLY A 24 15.84 2.25 -6.04
C GLY A 24 17.02 1.52 -5.40
N SER A 25 17.82 2.29 -4.73
CA SER A 25 18.98 2.03 -3.87
C SER A 25 19.12 0.59 -3.35
N SER A 26 20.16 -0.08 -3.78
CA SER A 26 20.88 -1.03 -2.95
C SER A 26 21.55 -0.26 -1.80
N ALA A 27 20.86 -0.07 -0.69
CA ALA A 27 21.46 0.39 0.55
C ALA A 27 22.33 -0.76 1.08
N PHE A 28 23.63 -0.63 0.93
CA PHE A 28 24.59 -1.46 1.65
C PHE A 28 24.38 -1.23 3.15
N ALA A 29 23.95 -2.28 3.84
CA ALA A 29 23.88 -2.30 5.29
C ALA A 29 25.30 -2.26 5.84
N GLN A 30 25.75 -1.11 6.30
CA GLN A 30 26.88 -1.04 7.24
C GLN A 30 26.39 -1.62 8.57
N VAL A 31 26.99 -2.72 8.97
CA VAL A 31 26.85 -3.25 10.33
C VAL A 31 27.60 -2.29 11.27
N LEU A 32 26.91 -1.26 11.72
CA LEU A 32 27.32 -0.46 12.87
C LEU A 32 26.82 -1.17 14.13
N ALA A 33 27.69 -1.22 15.15
CA ALA A 33 27.27 -1.66 16.48
C ALA A 33 25.96 -0.94 16.88
N PRO A 34 24.99 -1.62 17.50
CA PRO A 34 23.74 -0.99 17.87
C PRO A 34 24.05 0.23 18.76
N PRO A 35 23.48 1.41 18.46
CA PRO A 35 23.61 2.55 19.34
C PRO A 35 23.01 2.18 20.71
N PRO A 36 23.54 2.75 21.81
CA PRO A 36 22.93 2.57 23.13
C PRO A 36 21.45 2.95 23.03
N PRO A 37 20.56 2.23 23.73
CA PRO A 37 19.12 2.54 23.69
C PRO A 37 18.93 4.01 24.06
N PRO A 38 18.21 4.79 23.24
CA PRO A 38 17.95 6.18 23.52
C PRO A 38 17.21 6.29 24.85
N THR A 39 17.58 7.25 25.68
CA THR A 39 16.81 7.60 26.89
C THR A 39 15.42 8.07 26.42
N PRO A 40 14.34 7.42 26.85
CA PRO A 40 13.00 7.77 26.38
C PRO A 40 12.66 9.20 26.77
N ASN A 41 12.20 10.01 25.81
CA ASN A 41 11.69 11.37 26.03
C ASN A 41 10.29 11.33 26.65
N CYS A 42 10.17 10.62 27.78
CA CYS A 42 8.92 10.45 28.51
C CYS A 42 9.03 11.02 29.91
N THR A 43 7.98 11.72 30.35
CA THR A 43 7.81 12.14 31.72
C THR A 43 6.66 11.36 32.36
N THR A 44 6.88 10.79 33.55
CA THR A 44 5.84 10.04 34.27
C THR A 44 5.51 10.70 35.58
N THR A 45 4.21 10.81 35.82
CA THR A 45 3.65 11.19 37.13
C THR A 45 2.92 9.98 37.69
N GLN A 46 3.36 9.48 38.85
CA GLN A 46 2.70 8.38 39.55
C GLN A 46 1.84 8.92 40.68
N THR A 47 0.63 8.36 40.80
CA THR A 47 -0.21 8.53 41.97
C THR A 47 -0.35 7.14 42.60
N SER A 48 0.47 6.83 43.62
CA SER A 48 0.39 5.56 44.33
C SER A 48 -0.54 5.70 45.52
N THR A 49 -1.46 4.77 45.67
CA THR A 49 -2.38 4.72 46.82
C THR A 49 -2.00 3.66 47.83
N THR A 50 -1.36 2.57 47.46
CA THR A 50 -0.89 1.51 48.40
C THR A 50 0.08 0.53 47.72
N GLY A 51 1.18 0.13 48.39
CA GLY A 51 2.07 -0.95 47.97
C GLY A 51 3.34 -0.52 47.22
N SER A 52 4.16 -1.51 46.81
CA SER A 52 5.39 -1.27 46.04
C SER A 52 5.12 -0.62 44.70
N THR A 53 5.84 0.43 44.41
CA THR A 53 5.73 1.14 43.13
C THR A 53 6.34 0.31 41.98
N ILE A 54 5.58 0.10 40.89
CA ILE A 54 6.15 -0.41 39.65
C ILE A 54 6.81 0.78 38.95
N ASN A 55 8.13 0.92 39.10
CA ASN A 55 8.89 2.07 38.58
C ASN A 55 9.04 2.11 37.04
N ASN A 56 8.52 1.10 36.31
CA ASN A 56 8.77 0.94 34.86
C ASN A 56 7.52 1.06 33.98
N VAL A 57 6.49 1.78 34.43
CA VAL A 57 5.29 2.05 33.62
C VAL A 57 5.65 2.79 32.32
N ASN A 58 6.72 3.58 32.33
CA ASN A 58 7.23 4.29 31.15
C ASN A 58 7.58 3.37 29.99
N THR A 59 8.21 2.23 30.28
CA THR A 59 8.67 1.30 29.25
C THR A 59 7.53 0.55 28.57
N LEU A 60 6.35 0.48 29.21
CA LEU A 60 5.15 -0.13 28.62
C LEU A 60 4.34 0.85 27.78
N ALA A 61 4.53 2.16 27.95
CA ALA A 61 3.82 3.20 27.20
C ALA A 61 4.40 3.41 25.79
N ILE A 62 5.69 3.16 25.62
CA ILE A 62 6.42 3.48 24.38
C ILE A 62 5.99 2.61 23.20
N PRO A 63 5.93 1.26 23.28
CA PRO A 63 5.59 0.44 22.14
C PRO A 63 4.20 0.71 21.55
N PRO A 64 3.11 0.85 22.36
CA PRO A 64 1.80 1.23 21.81
C PRO A 64 1.80 2.60 21.12
N GLY A 65 2.52 3.56 21.68
CA GLY A 65 2.66 4.90 21.11
C GLY A 65 3.42 4.90 19.77
N ALA A 66 4.51 4.13 19.69
CA ALA A 66 5.29 3.97 18.45
C ALA A 66 4.48 3.26 17.36
N ALA A 67 3.75 2.20 17.68
CA ALA A 67 2.88 1.51 16.74
C ALA A 67 1.77 2.43 16.20
N ALA A 68 1.09 3.18 17.10
CA ALA A 68 0.08 4.15 16.69
C ALA A 68 0.66 5.26 15.83
N GLY A 69 1.85 5.76 16.17
CA GLY A 69 2.56 6.78 15.41
C GLY A 69 2.94 6.32 14.00
N ALA A 70 3.46 5.11 13.87
CA ALA A 70 3.81 4.50 12.59
C ALA A 70 2.59 4.37 11.67
N ILE A 71 1.47 3.85 12.19
CA ILE A 71 0.23 3.71 11.41
C ILE A 71 -0.32 5.07 11.01
N ALA A 72 -0.41 6.02 11.94
CA ALA A 72 -0.92 7.36 11.64
C ALA A 72 -0.04 8.10 10.63
N GLY A 73 1.28 7.95 10.73
CA GLY A 73 2.25 8.47 9.78
C GLY A 73 2.10 7.86 8.39
N ALA A 74 1.90 6.55 8.32
CA ALA A 74 1.65 5.82 7.09
C ALA A 74 0.39 6.31 6.38
N ILE A 75 -0.74 6.37 7.09
CA ILE A 75 -2.02 6.86 6.56
C ILE A 75 -1.86 8.30 6.08
N GLY A 76 -1.25 9.17 6.89
CA GLY A 76 -0.98 10.56 6.52
C GLY A 76 -0.11 10.68 5.28
N SER A 77 0.90 9.84 5.12
CA SER A 77 1.77 9.80 3.95
C SER A 77 1.00 9.38 2.70
N VAL A 78 0.26 8.27 2.75
CA VAL A 78 -0.56 7.79 1.63
C VAL A 78 -1.58 8.85 1.23
N ASN A 79 -2.33 9.41 2.19
CA ASN A 79 -3.35 10.41 1.92
C ASN A 79 -2.76 11.69 1.34
N SER A 80 -1.69 12.23 1.93
CA SER A 80 -1.10 13.48 1.46
C SER A 80 -0.35 13.34 0.14
N VAL A 81 0.38 12.24 -0.07
CA VAL A 81 1.18 12.01 -1.27
C VAL A 81 0.30 11.81 -2.49
N PHE A 82 -0.76 11.02 -2.37
CA PHE A 82 -1.62 10.68 -3.50
C PHE A 82 -2.81 11.65 -3.67
N LEU A 83 -3.13 12.46 -2.68
CA LEU A 83 -4.12 13.52 -2.77
C LEU A 83 -3.59 14.78 -3.45
N THR A 84 -2.29 15.04 -3.36
CA THR A 84 -1.70 16.30 -3.85
C THR A 84 -1.73 16.45 -5.37
N GLN A 85 -2.21 15.45 -6.09
CA GLN A 85 -2.40 15.54 -7.52
C GLN A 85 -3.83 15.88 -7.84
N GLN A 86 -3.99 17.05 -8.39
CA GLN A 86 -5.22 17.47 -9.00
C GLN A 86 -5.46 16.58 -10.22
N GLY A 87 -6.59 15.89 -10.25
CA GLY A 87 -6.98 15.04 -11.37
C GLY A 87 -6.90 15.75 -12.71
N SER A 88 -7.16 17.06 -12.73
CA SER A 88 -7.08 17.90 -13.93
C SER A 88 -5.69 17.99 -14.54
N ALA A 89 -4.61 17.85 -13.79
CA ALA A 89 -3.25 17.85 -14.34
C ALA A 89 -2.95 16.59 -15.16
N PHE A 90 -3.70 15.51 -14.91
CA PHE A 90 -3.56 14.24 -15.63
C PHE A 90 -4.64 14.00 -16.68
N VAL A 91 -5.74 14.72 -16.61
CA VAL A 91 -6.88 14.52 -17.48
C VAL A 91 -7.08 15.80 -18.27
N SER A 92 -6.27 16.02 -19.33
CA SER A 92 -6.56 17.05 -20.29
C SER A 92 -7.46 16.47 -21.38
N ALA A 93 -8.56 17.15 -21.67
CA ALA A 93 -9.31 16.88 -22.89
C ALA A 93 -8.58 17.52 -24.08
N PRO A 94 -8.71 16.97 -25.31
CA PRO A 94 -8.28 17.68 -26.50
C PRO A 94 -9.01 19.03 -26.57
N PRO A 95 -8.36 20.07 -27.08
CA PRO A 95 -9.01 21.35 -27.31
C PRO A 95 -10.12 21.18 -28.36
N ASN A 96 -11.37 21.24 -28.01
CA ASN A 96 -12.56 21.05 -28.86
C ASN A 96 -12.84 19.57 -29.23
N PRO A 97 -13.08 18.66 -28.29
CA PRO A 97 -13.53 17.32 -28.62
C PRO A 97 -14.90 17.37 -29.32
N ALA A 98 -15.13 16.46 -30.26
CA ALA A 98 -16.43 16.28 -30.87
C ALA A 98 -17.48 15.94 -29.81
N PRO A 99 -18.77 16.30 -29.97
CA PRO A 99 -19.80 15.90 -29.03
C PRO A 99 -19.81 14.38 -28.82
N ASP A 100 -19.83 13.97 -27.58
CA ASP A 100 -19.91 12.57 -27.15
C ASP A 100 -18.72 11.69 -27.63
N GLN A 101 -17.56 12.31 -27.82
CA GLN A 101 -16.35 11.65 -28.32
C GLN A 101 -15.80 10.65 -27.28
N PRO A 102 -15.54 9.38 -27.66
CA PRO A 102 -14.84 8.45 -26.79
C PRO A 102 -13.38 8.86 -26.60
N GLY A 103 -12.87 8.65 -25.40
CA GLY A 103 -11.49 8.96 -25.02
C GLY A 103 -11.03 8.11 -23.84
N GLY A 104 -9.99 8.57 -23.21
CA GLY A 104 -9.40 7.93 -22.05
C GLY A 104 -7.88 7.92 -22.10
N GLY A 105 -7.24 7.16 -21.23
CA GLY A 105 -5.79 7.06 -21.22
C GLY A 105 -5.24 6.06 -20.22
N VAL A 106 -3.94 5.84 -20.32
CA VAL A 106 -3.14 5.12 -19.33
C VAL A 106 -2.11 6.06 -18.73
N TRP A 107 -1.79 5.89 -17.48
CA TRP A 107 -0.83 6.74 -16.81
C TRP A 107 -0.06 5.99 -15.72
N ALA A 108 1.12 6.51 -15.45
CA ALA A 108 1.95 6.07 -14.35
C ALA A 108 2.55 7.27 -13.64
N ARG A 109 2.77 7.15 -12.34
CA ARG A 109 3.52 8.14 -11.56
C ARG A 109 4.38 7.49 -10.50
N ALA A 110 5.46 8.16 -10.15
CA ALA A 110 6.34 7.81 -9.06
C ALA A 110 6.38 8.98 -8.06
N VAL A 111 6.59 8.64 -6.81
CA VAL A 111 6.77 9.56 -5.71
C VAL A 111 7.88 9.06 -4.81
N GLY A 112 8.63 9.97 -4.22
CA GLY A 112 9.63 9.62 -3.21
C GLY A 112 9.99 10.85 -2.38
N GLY A 113 10.36 10.63 -1.14
CA GLY A 113 10.64 11.74 -0.25
C GLY A 113 11.11 11.34 1.12
N HIS A 114 11.32 12.36 1.91
CA HIS A 114 11.69 12.29 3.31
C HIS A 114 10.79 13.21 4.12
N ALA A 115 10.34 12.74 5.28
CA ALA A 115 9.60 13.55 6.23
C ALA A 115 10.00 13.22 7.66
N ASN A 116 10.05 14.26 8.50
CA ASN A 116 10.12 14.12 9.95
C ASN A 116 8.73 14.46 10.50
N ILE A 117 8.19 13.57 11.30
CA ILE A 117 6.86 13.69 11.89
C ILE A 117 7.02 13.66 13.40
N SER A 118 6.44 14.64 14.09
CA SER A 118 6.42 14.71 15.54
C SER A 118 5.01 14.48 16.07
N SER A 119 4.90 13.78 17.21
CA SER A 119 3.64 13.55 17.91
C SER A 119 3.88 13.49 19.40
N THR A 120 2.82 13.67 20.19
CA THR A 120 2.83 13.44 21.62
C THR A 120 1.89 12.30 21.96
N SER A 121 2.36 11.38 22.79
CA SER A 121 1.55 10.29 23.32
C SER A 121 1.30 10.50 24.81
N ASN A 122 0.05 10.50 25.20
CA ASN A 122 -0.37 10.53 26.60
C ASN A 122 -0.93 9.16 26.98
N SER A 123 -0.32 8.53 27.96
CA SER A 123 -0.68 7.18 28.40
C SER A 123 -1.14 7.22 29.84
N VAL A 124 -2.28 6.57 30.12
CA VAL A 124 -2.77 6.32 31.46
C VAL A 124 -2.74 4.82 31.72
N GLY A 125 -1.91 4.40 32.67
CA GLY A 125 -1.73 3.02 33.06
C GLY A 125 -2.28 2.74 34.45
N ASN A 126 -3.02 1.64 34.62
CA ASN A 126 -3.54 1.15 35.89
C ASN A 126 -2.98 -0.23 36.20
N THR A 127 -2.40 -0.37 37.38
CA THR A 127 -1.94 -1.66 37.92
C THR A 127 -2.85 -2.05 39.05
N ALA A 128 -3.39 -3.26 39.02
CA ALA A 128 -4.22 -3.80 40.08
C ALA A 128 -3.75 -5.19 40.47
N GLY A 129 -3.65 -5.43 41.77
CA GLY A 129 -3.33 -6.71 42.38
C GLY A 129 -3.73 -6.69 43.84
N VAL A 130 -3.62 -7.85 44.56
CA VAL A 130 -3.96 -7.87 46.00
C VAL A 130 -2.99 -6.98 46.75
N GLY A 131 -3.52 -5.89 47.37
CA GLY A 131 -2.75 -4.91 48.11
C GLY A 131 -1.98 -3.88 47.27
N VAL A 132 -2.16 -3.85 45.96
CA VAL A 132 -1.51 -2.88 45.05
C VAL A 132 -2.53 -2.26 44.10
N GLN A 133 -2.66 -0.95 44.18
CA GLN A 133 -3.38 -0.16 43.16
C GLN A 133 -2.56 1.07 42.85
N ASN A 134 -2.08 1.17 41.61
CA ASN A 134 -1.31 2.32 41.12
C ASN A 134 -1.86 2.82 39.83
N THR A 135 -1.99 4.13 39.70
CA THR A 135 -2.27 4.83 38.44
C THR A 135 -1.06 5.67 38.08
N ALA A 136 -0.61 5.57 36.85
CA ALA A 136 0.47 6.41 36.34
C ALA A 136 0.06 7.05 35.01
N THR A 137 0.42 8.32 34.86
CA THR A 137 0.28 9.06 33.58
C THR A 137 1.66 9.30 33.01
N THR A 138 1.86 8.92 31.76
CA THR A 138 3.12 9.08 31.05
C THR A 138 2.89 9.90 29.79
N ASN A 139 3.68 10.97 29.62
CA ASN A 139 3.69 11.79 28.43
C ASN A 139 5.00 11.57 27.70
N CYS A 140 4.93 11.12 26.44
CA CYS A 140 6.08 10.91 25.58
C CYS A 140 6.04 11.85 24.37
N ALA A 141 7.18 12.50 24.09
CA ALA A 141 7.40 13.18 22.83
C ALA A 141 8.01 12.20 21.82
N ASN A 142 7.28 11.93 20.74
CA ASN A 142 7.72 11.04 19.67
C ASN A 142 8.17 11.88 18.48
N SER A 143 9.29 11.47 17.88
CA SER A 143 9.77 12.04 16.62
C SER A 143 10.15 10.88 15.70
N MET A 144 9.58 10.84 14.52
CA MET A 144 9.76 9.78 13.54
C MET A 144 10.31 10.38 12.25
N SER A 145 11.42 9.83 11.78
CA SER A 145 12.02 10.14 10.48
C SER A 145 11.64 9.05 9.50
N THR A 146 10.97 9.40 8.40
CA THR A 146 10.50 8.46 7.39
C THR A 146 11.09 8.78 6.02
N ASN A 147 11.60 7.75 5.34
CA ASN A 147 11.98 7.79 3.93
C ASN A 147 11.00 6.90 3.18
N PHE A 148 10.35 7.42 2.17
CA PHE A 148 9.34 6.70 1.42
C PHE A 148 9.54 6.80 -0.08
N ALA A 149 9.12 5.77 -0.79
CA ALA A 149 9.01 5.75 -2.24
C ALA A 149 7.79 4.94 -2.68
N GLY A 150 7.17 5.36 -3.76
CA GLY A 150 5.97 4.69 -4.25
C GLY A 150 5.75 4.90 -5.74
N VAL A 151 4.92 4.03 -6.27
CA VAL A 151 4.46 4.09 -7.66
C VAL A 151 2.96 3.92 -7.70
N GLN A 152 2.34 4.54 -8.69
CA GLN A 152 0.91 4.36 -8.96
C GLN A 152 0.71 4.33 -10.47
N VAL A 153 -0.14 3.42 -10.91
CA VAL A 153 -0.55 3.27 -12.31
C VAL A 153 -2.06 3.32 -12.40
N GLY A 154 -2.57 3.68 -13.56
CA GLY A 154 -4.01 3.70 -13.78
C GLY A 154 -4.38 3.78 -15.25
N ALA A 155 -5.63 3.45 -15.50
CA ALA A 155 -6.24 3.57 -16.81
C ALA A 155 -7.68 4.06 -16.69
N ASP A 156 -8.14 4.82 -17.67
CA ASP A 156 -9.51 5.31 -17.72
C ASP A 156 -10.09 5.25 -19.13
N ILE A 157 -11.39 5.18 -19.18
CA ILE A 157 -12.20 5.45 -20.34
C ILE A 157 -12.88 6.80 -20.14
N ALA A 158 -13.14 7.51 -21.23
CA ALA A 158 -13.75 8.83 -21.17
C ALA A 158 -14.87 9.01 -22.18
N ARG A 159 -15.82 9.87 -21.79
CA ARG A 159 -16.78 10.54 -22.66
C ARG A 159 -16.43 12.02 -22.66
N LEU A 160 -15.99 12.50 -23.82
CA LEU A 160 -15.58 13.88 -24.01
C LEU A 160 -16.70 14.70 -24.63
N ASN A 161 -16.87 15.94 -24.19
CA ASN A 161 -17.93 16.85 -24.62
C ASN A 161 -19.35 16.25 -24.52
N TRP A 162 -19.61 15.52 -23.46
CA TRP A 162 -20.94 14.99 -23.15
C TRP A 162 -21.77 16.09 -22.48
N GLY A 163 -22.54 16.81 -23.28
CA GLY A 163 -23.25 18.02 -22.82
C GLY A 163 -22.30 19.12 -22.30
N GLY A 164 -21.10 19.24 -22.87
CA GLY A 164 -20.06 20.18 -22.44
C GLY A 164 -19.12 19.65 -21.35
N TRP A 165 -19.38 18.47 -20.80
CA TRP A 165 -18.51 17.82 -19.82
C TRP A 165 -17.56 16.82 -20.45
N ASN A 166 -16.35 16.74 -19.93
CA ASN A 166 -15.47 15.61 -20.16
C ASN A 166 -15.47 14.75 -18.88
N VAL A 167 -15.88 13.50 -18.98
CA VAL A 167 -16.02 12.59 -17.86
C VAL A 167 -15.12 11.38 -18.07
N HIS A 168 -14.24 11.10 -17.11
CA HIS A 168 -13.32 9.97 -17.11
C HIS A 168 -13.66 9.05 -15.94
N LEU A 169 -13.82 7.77 -16.21
CA LEU A 169 -13.98 6.72 -15.21
C LEU A 169 -12.82 5.75 -15.34
N GLY A 170 -12.10 5.52 -14.26
CA GLY A 170 -10.88 4.72 -14.29
C GLY A 170 -10.64 3.89 -13.05
N THR A 171 -9.65 3.02 -13.18
CA THR A 171 -9.10 2.21 -12.10
C THR A 171 -7.63 2.54 -11.89
N THR A 172 -7.17 2.32 -10.68
CA THR A 172 -5.78 2.57 -10.31
C THR A 172 -5.29 1.53 -9.31
N ALA A 173 -4.01 1.22 -9.38
CA ALA A 173 -3.29 0.43 -8.41
C ALA A 173 -1.96 1.11 -8.07
N GLY A 174 -1.46 0.89 -6.87
CA GLY A 174 -0.19 1.46 -6.47
C GLY A 174 0.42 0.77 -5.27
N TYR A 175 1.62 1.21 -4.98
CA TYR A 175 2.41 0.70 -3.88
C TYR A 175 3.24 1.84 -3.28
N LEU A 176 3.23 1.93 -1.95
CA LEU A 176 4.10 2.82 -1.19
C LEU A 176 4.92 1.97 -0.21
N GLY A 177 6.23 2.12 -0.23
CA GLY A 177 7.13 1.56 0.77
C GLY A 177 7.79 2.65 1.58
N SER A 178 7.98 2.45 2.90
CA SER A 178 8.76 3.35 3.72
C SER A 178 9.65 2.62 4.73
N LYS A 179 10.70 3.34 5.15
CA LYS A 179 11.50 3.01 6.33
C LYS A 179 11.39 4.16 7.31
N GLU A 180 11.10 3.82 8.54
CA GLU A 180 10.82 4.75 9.61
C GLU A 180 11.73 4.46 10.79
N ASN A 181 12.34 5.50 11.35
CA ASN A 181 13.13 5.41 12.57
C ASN A 181 12.58 6.45 13.55
N ASP A 182 12.30 6.02 14.76
CA ASP A 182 11.84 6.93 15.80
C ASP A 182 12.92 7.23 16.86
N ASN A 183 12.66 8.22 17.69
CA ASN A 183 13.55 8.61 18.78
C ASN A 183 13.53 7.63 19.98
N ASN A 184 12.70 6.58 19.94
CA ASN A 184 12.64 5.51 20.94
C ASN A 184 13.37 4.24 20.49
N GLY A 185 14.06 4.29 19.33
CA GLY A 185 14.86 3.20 18.79
C GLY A 185 14.06 2.18 17.97
N PHE A 186 12.81 2.46 17.61
CA PHE A 186 12.11 1.67 16.63
C PHE A 186 12.63 1.93 15.22
N SER A 187 12.87 0.85 14.49
CA SER A 187 13.20 0.85 13.08
C SER A 187 12.13 0.05 12.34
N ASN A 188 11.16 0.74 11.76
CA ASN A 188 10.00 0.13 11.14
C ASN A 188 10.15 0.08 9.63
N THR A 189 9.61 -0.94 9.02
CA THR A 189 9.39 -0.98 7.58
C THR A 189 7.90 -1.05 7.31
N LEU A 190 7.47 -0.33 6.30
CA LEU A 190 6.08 -0.22 5.93
C LEU A 190 5.94 -0.49 4.43
N GLN A 191 4.89 -1.23 4.08
CA GLN A 191 4.48 -1.50 2.71
C GLN A 191 2.98 -1.32 2.60
N VAL A 192 2.55 -0.48 1.66
CA VAL A 192 1.14 -0.16 1.43
C VAL A 192 0.79 -0.36 -0.04
N PRO A 193 0.46 -1.58 -0.47
CA PRO A 193 -0.25 -1.77 -1.71
C PRO A 193 -1.67 -1.25 -1.59
N PHE A 194 -2.17 -0.66 -2.67
CA PHE A 194 -3.53 -0.15 -2.75
C PHE A 194 -4.09 -0.26 -4.16
N PHE A 195 -5.41 -0.29 -4.27
CA PHE A 195 -6.12 -0.20 -5.53
C PHE A 195 -7.43 0.58 -5.35
N GLY A 196 -7.96 1.08 -6.46
CA GLY A 196 -9.16 1.90 -6.38
C GLY A 196 -9.76 2.24 -7.72
N THR A 197 -10.85 2.98 -7.66
CA THR A 197 -11.54 3.54 -8.81
C THR A 197 -11.61 5.05 -8.68
N TYR A 198 -11.64 5.74 -9.80
CA TYR A 198 -11.75 7.19 -9.81
C TYR A 198 -12.69 7.69 -10.91
N LEU A 199 -13.31 8.82 -10.63
CA LEU A 199 -14.10 9.60 -11.54
C LEU A 199 -13.50 11.00 -11.63
N VAL A 200 -13.26 11.50 -12.84
CA VAL A 200 -12.82 12.88 -13.07
C VAL A 200 -13.79 13.54 -14.05
N ALA A 201 -14.24 14.73 -13.73
CA ALA A 201 -15.12 15.52 -14.57
C ALA A 201 -14.53 16.91 -14.78
N THR A 202 -14.52 17.39 -16.02
CA THR A 202 -14.13 18.76 -16.36
C THR A 202 -15.22 19.43 -17.21
N HIS A 203 -15.47 20.73 -16.96
CA HIS A 203 -16.38 21.55 -17.74
C HIS A 203 -15.78 22.93 -17.95
N GLY A 204 -15.36 23.22 -19.17
CA GLY A 204 -14.58 24.42 -19.43
C GLY A 204 -13.31 24.46 -18.60
N ARG A 205 -13.24 25.40 -17.64
CA ARG A 205 -12.09 25.58 -16.73
C ARG A 205 -12.31 25.00 -15.32
N PHE A 206 -13.48 24.45 -15.07
CA PHE A 206 -13.81 23.74 -13.82
C PHE A 206 -13.35 22.30 -13.90
N PHE A 207 -12.86 21.77 -12.79
CA PHE A 207 -12.57 20.35 -12.63
C PHE A 207 -13.05 19.85 -11.28
N ALA A 208 -13.42 18.58 -11.23
CA ALA A 208 -13.68 17.85 -10.01
C ALA A 208 -13.24 16.39 -10.16
N ASP A 209 -12.80 15.78 -9.07
CA ASP A 209 -12.47 14.37 -9.02
C ASP A 209 -13.00 13.70 -7.75
N LEU A 210 -13.23 12.40 -7.86
CA LEU A 210 -13.59 11.51 -6.78
C LEU A 210 -12.78 10.23 -6.94
N MET A 211 -12.14 9.76 -5.87
CA MET A 211 -11.42 8.48 -5.87
C MET A 211 -11.81 7.69 -4.62
N VAL A 212 -12.06 6.40 -4.81
CA VAL A 212 -12.23 5.43 -3.73
C VAL A 212 -11.09 4.43 -3.82
N ARG A 213 -10.39 4.20 -2.70
CA ARG A 213 -9.27 3.27 -2.62
C ARG A 213 -9.46 2.31 -1.47
N GLU A 214 -8.92 1.12 -1.65
CA GLU A 214 -8.71 0.13 -0.62
C GLU A 214 -7.21 -0.02 -0.39
N GLU A 215 -6.77 -0.03 0.85
CA GLU A 215 -5.38 0.11 1.28
C GLU A 215 -5.04 -0.99 2.28
N TYR A 216 -3.87 -1.62 2.09
CA TYR A 216 -3.38 -2.68 2.96
C TYR A 216 -2.02 -2.28 3.51
N TYR A 217 -1.90 -2.31 4.83
CA TYR A 217 -0.70 -1.87 5.53
C TYR A 217 0.00 -3.09 6.13
N ASN A 218 1.20 -3.38 5.63
CA ASN A 218 2.11 -4.36 6.20
C ASN A 218 3.25 -3.62 6.88
N ILE A 219 3.29 -3.66 8.19
CA ILE A 219 4.28 -2.97 9.02
C ILE A 219 5.09 -4.03 9.76
N SER A 220 6.40 -3.89 9.75
CA SER A 220 7.30 -4.66 10.58
C SER A 220 7.92 -3.74 11.62
N LEU A 221 7.59 -3.96 12.89
CA LEU A 221 8.14 -3.22 14.03
C LEU A 221 9.41 -3.92 14.53
N ASN A 222 10.50 -3.18 14.65
CA ASN A 222 11.76 -3.73 15.14
C ASN A 222 12.37 -2.82 16.20
N ASN A 223 12.57 -3.35 17.41
CA ASN A 223 13.28 -2.69 18.50
C ASN A 223 13.77 -3.74 19.50
N LEU A 224 15.05 -4.03 19.46
CA LEU A 224 15.65 -5.07 20.32
C LEU A 224 15.56 -4.72 21.81
N GLY A 225 15.55 -3.44 22.17
CA GLY A 225 15.41 -2.99 23.56
C GLY A 225 14.02 -3.28 24.16
N PHE A 226 13.00 -3.44 23.31
CA PHE A 226 11.63 -3.78 23.71
C PHE A 226 11.23 -5.20 23.28
N ASN A 227 12.19 -6.06 22.88
CA ASN A 227 11.94 -7.43 22.39
C ASN A 227 11.05 -7.51 21.14
N TYR A 228 11.07 -6.50 20.28
CA TYR A 228 10.42 -6.57 18.97
C TYR A 228 11.43 -7.05 17.93
N PHE A 229 11.18 -8.21 17.37
CA PHE A 229 12.01 -8.84 16.32
C PHE A 229 11.17 -8.99 15.07
N ASN A 230 11.18 -7.97 14.19
CA ASN A 230 10.34 -7.92 13.00
C ASN A 230 8.87 -8.25 13.31
N GLN A 231 8.35 -7.66 14.39
CA GLN A 231 6.98 -7.88 14.83
C GLN A 231 6.02 -7.37 13.74
N PRO A 232 5.25 -8.23 13.09
CA PRO A 232 4.30 -7.81 12.09
C PRO A 232 3.12 -7.10 12.74
N LEU A 233 2.70 -6.05 12.08
CA LEU A 233 1.49 -5.31 12.36
C LEU A 233 0.78 -5.07 11.04
N SER A 234 -0.38 -5.65 10.87
CA SER A 234 -1.19 -5.50 9.66
C SER A 234 -2.38 -4.60 9.92
N ALA A 235 -2.75 -3.84 8.91
CA ALA A 235 -3.97 -3.06 8.95
C ALA A 235 -4.60 -3.02 7.55
N HIS A 236 -5.90 -2.80 7.52
CA HIS A 236 -6.68 -2.72 6.30
C HIS A 236 -7.61 -1.51 6.38
N GLY A 237 -7.65 -0.73 5.33
CA GLY A 237 -8.44 0.49 5.30
C GLY A 237 -9.04 0.79 3.94
N TYR A 238 -9.95 1.73 3.95
CA TYR A 238 -10.48 2.36 2.74
C TYR A 238 -10.36 3.87 2.86
N SER A 239 -10.24 4.52 1.71
CA SER A 239 -10.24 5.98 1.63
C SER A 239 -11.13 6.48 0.50
N VAL A 240 -11.74 7.63 0.75
CA VAL A 240 -12.50 8.39 -0.24
C VAL A 240 -11.86 9.77 -0.32
N SER A 241 -11.41 10.15 -1.49
CA SER A 241 -10.85 11.46 -1.72
C SER A 241 -11.60 12.21 -2.82
N THR A 242 -11.79 13.50 -2.62
CA THR A 242 -12.40 14.39 -3.61
C THR A 242 -11.62 15.68 -3.71
N SER A 243 -11.57 16.25 -4.88
CA SER A 243 -11.09 17.61 -5.07
C SER A 243 -11.88 18.35 -6.15
N ALA A 244 -11.88 19.67 -6.06
CA ALA A 244 -12.47 20.55 -7.08
C ALA A 244 -11.71 21.86 -7.15
N GLY A 245 -11.72 22.47 -8.34
CA GLY A 245 -11.07 23.74 -8.56
C GLY A 245 -11.47 24.39 -9.89
N TYR A 246 -10.97 25.60 -10.05
CA TYR A 246 -11.24 26.40 -11.24
C TYR A 246 -9.96 27.09 -11.74
N ASN A 247 -9.68 26.96 -13.01
CA ASN A 247 -8.51 27.56 -13.66
C ASN A 247 -8.87 28.93 -14.27
N PHE A 248 -8.46 30.01 -13.62
CA PHE A 248 -8.65 31.37 -14.10
C PHE A 248 -7.53 31.74 -15.06
N ASP A 249 -7.89 32.26 -16.24
CA ASP A 249 -6.95 32.86 -17.17
C ASP A 249 -6.59 34.28 -16.73
N ALA A 250 -5.33 34.50 -16.48
CA ALA A 250 -4.81 35.82 -16.10
C ALA A 250 -4.21 36.59 -17.31
N GLY A 251 -4.42 36.09 -18.53
CA GLY A 251 -3.90 36.68 -19.76
C GLY A 251 -2.44 36.31 -20.06
N TYR A 252 -2.04 36.45 -21.31
CA TYR A 252 -0.68 36.17 -21.81
C TYR A 252 -0.15 34.78 -21.45
N GLY A 253 -1.06 33.79 -21.37
CA GLY A 253 -0.74 32.41 -21.00
C GLY A 253 -0.59 32.18 -19.48
N TRP A 254 -0.74 33.19 -18.64
CA TRP A 254 -0.75 33.03 -17.19
C TRP A 254 -2.09 32.47 -16.71
N PHE A 255 -2.03 31.62 -15.68
CA PHE A 255 -3.22 31.12 -15.01
C PHE A 255 -3.07 31.12 -13.50
N ILE A 256 -4.20 31.20 -12.82
CA ILE A 256 -4.33 31.07 -11.36
C ILE A 256 -5.43 30.03 -11.11
N GLU A 257 -5.16 29.05 -10.27
CA GLU A 257 -6.06 27.90 -10.04
C GLU A 257 -6.22 27.67 -8.53
N PRO A 258 -7.24 28.23 -7.90
CA PRO A 258 -7.69 27.83 -6.58
C PRO A 258 -8.34 26.47 -6.64
N SER A 259 -8.08 25.65 -5.61
CA SER A 259 -8.71 24.35 -5.45
C SER A 259 -8.85 23.97 -3.99
N ALA A 260 -9.85 23.12 -3.70
CA ALA A 260 -10.07 22.50 -2.42
C ALA A 260 -10.07 20.97 -2.60
N GLY A 261 -9.67 20.24 -1.56
CA GLY A 261 -9.71 18.79 -1.55
C GLY A 261 -9.94 18.27 -0.15
N PHE A 262 -10.50 17.07 -0.07
CA PHE A 262 -10.77 16.38 1.18
C PHE A 262 -10.53 14.88 1.02
N VAL A 263 -9.95 14.26 2.05
CA VAL A 263 -9.82 12.80 2.16
C VAL A 263 -10.44 12.36 3.46
N TYR A 264 -11.30 11.38 3.37
CA TYR A 264 -11.71 10.55 4.50
C TYR A 264 -11.09 9.17 4.35
N SER A 265 -10.44 8.68 5.40
CA SER A 265 -10.01 7.28 5.45
C SER A 265 -10.28 6.66 6.81
N ARG A 266 -10.55 5.36 6.80
CA ARG A 266 -10.73 4.56 8.01
C ARG A 266 -9.94 3.27 7.86
N THR A 267 -9.05 3.01 8.83
CA THR A 267 -8.14 1.88 8.83
C THR A 267 -8.32 1.07 10.10
N SER A 268 -8.69 -0.20 9.96
CA SER A 268 -8.78 -1.17 11.04
C SER A 268 -7.43 -1.85 11.23
N VAL A 269 -6.93 -1.83 12.46
CA VAL A 269 -5.59 -2.32 12.82
C VAL A 269 -5.71 -3.64 13.54
N ASP A 270 -4.96 -4.64 13.10
CA ASP A 270 -4.90 -5.93 13.77
C ASP A 270 -4.24 -5.79 15.16
N SER A 271 -4.81 -6.46 16.14
CA SER A 271 -4.19 -6.55 17.45
C SER A 271 -2.98 -7.48 17.42
N PHE A 272 -1.98 -7.20 18.24
CA PHE A 272 -0.79 -8.04 18.39
C PHE A 272 -0.37 -8.19 19.83
N ILE A 273 0.48 -9.21 20.13
CA ILE A 273 0.99 -9.44 21.46
C ILE A 273 2.34 -8.76 21.62
N ASN A 274 2.42 -7.88 22.63
CA ASN A 274 3.68 -7.36 23.12
C ASN A 274 4.30 -8.39 24.08
N PRO A 275 5.52 -8.88 23.82
CA PRO A 275 6.16 -9.87 24.67
C PRO A 275 6.58 -9.37 26.06
N GLY A 276 6.46 -8.07 26.32
CA GLY A 276 7.01 -7.37 27.47
C GLY A 276 8.46 -6.95 27.23
N THR A 277 8.97 -6.08 28.10
CA THR A 277 10.36 -5.64 28.04
C THR A 277 11.28 -6.55 28.88
N PRO A 278 12.61 -6.54 28.65
CA PRO A 278 13.55 -7.24 29.53
C PRO A 278 13.45 -6.80 30.99
N ALA A 279 13.12 -5.53 31.23
CA ALA A 279 12.98 -4.96 32.58
C ALA A 279 11.61 -5.22 33.21
N LEU A 280 10.56 -5.44 32.41
CA LEU A 280 9.20 -5.72 32.86
C LEU A 280 8.55 -6.76 31.95
N ALA A 281 8.69 -7.99 32.35
CA ALA A 281 8.31 -9.16 31.58
C ALA A 281 6.80 -9.45 31.66
N ILE A 282 5.95 -8.44 31.45
CA ILE A 282 4.49 -8.60 31.38
C ILE A 282 4.07 -8.65 29.91
N PRO A 283 3.72 -9.82 29.35
CA PRO A 283 3.14 -9.86 28.03
C PRO A 283 1.72 -9.32 28.05
N GLY A 284 1.32 -8.67 26.96
CA GLY A 284 0.00 -8.11 26.86
C GLY A 284 -0.48 -7.98 25.41
N LEU A 285 -1.78 -7.86 25.27
CA LEU A 285 -2.43 -7.59 23.99
C LEU A 285 -2.40 -6.09 23.74
N VAL A 286 -1.89 -5.71 22.60
CA VAL A 286 -1.96 -4.34 22.06
C VAL A 286 -3.09 -4.31 21.03
N SER A 287 -4.06 -3.43 21.22
CA SER A 287 -5.16 -3.20 20.30
C SER A 287 -5.28 -1.71 20.00
N THR A 288 -5.33 -1.35 18.75
CA THR A 288 -5.55 0.04 18.31
C THR A 288 -6.98 0.17 17.81
N ASN A 289 -7.67 1.22 18.23
CA ASN A 289 -8.97 1.56 17.67
C ASN A 289 -8.82 1.85 16.18
N ASP A 290 -9.90 1.76 15.42
CA ASP A 290 -9.88 2.15 14.01
C ASP A 290 -9.29 3.56 13.89
N VAL A 291 -8.32 3.70 12.98
CA VAL A 291 -7.63 4.97 12.74
C VAL A 291 -8.37 5.70 11.64
N GLU A 292 -9.05 6.77 12.00
CA GLU A 292 -9.71 7.67 11.05
C GLU A 292 -8.75 8.80 10.68
N SER A 293 -8.84 9.28 9.43
CA SER A 293 -8.16 10.49 8.95
C SER A 293 -9.13 11.30 8.12
N GLU A 294 -9.22 12.58 8.44
CA GLU A 294 -10.07 13.57 7.80
C GLU A 294 -9.20 14.75 7.35
N LEU A 295 -8.52 14.57 6.22
CA LEU A 295 -7.52 15.53 5.75
C LEU A 295 -8.12 16.51 4.74
N GLY A 296 -8.25 17.77 5.14
CA GLY A 296 -8.65 18.87 4.27
C GLY A 296 -7.46 19.57 3.63
N ARG A 297 -7.65 20.09 2.42
CA ARG A 297 -6.66 20.89 1.69
C ARG A 297 -7.31 22.09 1.02
N LEU A 298 -6.67 23.25 1.16
CA LEU A 298 -6.88 24.42 0.31
C LEU A 298 -5.58 24.73 -0.43
N SER A 299 -5.66 25.00 -1.73
CA SER A 299 -4.48 25.21 -2.58
C SER A 299 -4.70 26.33 -3.58
N LEU A 300 -3.65 27.11 -3.81
CA LEU A 300 -3.56 28.08 -4.88
C LEU A 300 -2.37 27.73 -5.77
N ARG A 301 -2.61 27.44 -7.05
CA ARG A 301 -1.59 27.18 -8.04
C ARG A 301 -1.55 28.33 -9.04
N ALA A 302 -0.37 28.83 -9.39
CA ALA A 302 -0.16 29.78 -10.44
C ALA A 302 0.92 29.28 -11.40
N GLY A 303 0.76 29.57 -12.68
CA GLY A 303 1.70 29.11 -13.70
C GLY A 303 1.52 29.81 -15.02
N LYS A 304 2.31 29.41 -16.00
CA LYS A 304 2.28 29.96 -17.34
C LYS A 304 2.28 28.85 -18.38
N THR A 305 1.39 28.93 -19.35
CA THR A 305 1.39 28.08 -20.55
C THR A 305 2.32 28.71 -21.58
N ILE A 306 3.30 27.93 -22.05
CA ILE A 306 4.31 28.33 -23.02
C ILE A 306 4.28 27.32 -24.16
N GLU A 307 3.97 27.78 -25.34
CA GLU A 307 4.04 26.99 -26.58
C GLU A 307 5.42 27.12 -27.21
N SER A 308 6.09 25.99 -27.47
CA SER A 308 7.42 25.96 -28.09
C SER A 308 7.55 24.77 -29.02
N GLY A 309 7.48 25.03 -30.31
CA GLY A 309 7.50 24.00 -31.34
C GLY A 309 6.31 23.04 -31.21
N ASN A 310 6.59 21.74 -31.04
CA ASN A 310 5.59 20.71 -30.83
C ASN A 310 5.32 20.40 -29.36
N MET A 311 5.72 21.27 -28.45
CA MET A 311 5.58 21.06 -26.99
C MET A 311 4.82 22.24 -26.37
N ILE A 312 3.92 21.92 -25.46
CA ILE A 312 3.29 22.87 -24.54
C ILE A 312 3.89 22.64 -23.17
N TRP A 313 4.47 23.68 -22.58
CA TRP A 313 5.06 23.65 -21.26
C TRP A 313 4.24 24.46 -20.28
N GLN A 314 4.07 23.96 -19.07
CA GLN A 314 3.40 24.67 -17.97
C GLN A 314 4.27 24.64 -16.71
N PRO A 315 5.26 25.52 -16.57
CA PRO A 315 5.88 25.77 -15.28
C PRO A 315 4.84 26.35 -14.31
N PHE A 316 4.87 25.88 -13.06
CA PHE A 316 3.94 26.31 -12.04
C PHE A 316 4.56 26.31 -10.65
N ALA A 317 4.00 27.12 -9.77
CA ALA A 317 4.20 27.09 -8.33
C ALA A 317 2.85 26.92 -7.64
N SER A 318 2.82 26.28 -6.49
CA SER A 318 1.61 26.22 -5.67
C SER A 318 1.91 26.32 -4.19
N VAL A 319 0.95 26.91 -3.46
CA VAL A 319 0.93 26.94 -2.00
C VAL A 319 -0.35 26.27 -1.55
N SER A 320 -0.22 25.36 -0.60
CA SER A 320 -1.35 24.61 -0.05
C SER A 320 -1.30 24.61 1.47
N VAL A 321 -2.46 24.63 2.11
CA VAL A 321 -2.63 24.41 3.54
C VAL A 321 -3.40 23.12 3.72
N PHE A 322 -2.90 22.27 4.58
CA PHE A 322 -3.53 21.02 4.98
C PHE A 322 -3.92 21.08 6.45
N HIS A 323 -5.03 20.45 6.79
CA HIS A 323 -5.46 20.27 8.17
C HIS A 323 -6.05 18.89 8.37
N GLU A 324 -5.57 18.19 9.40
CA GLU A 324 -6.12 16.91 9.86
C GLU A 324 -7.15 17.18 10.94
N PHE A 325 -8.42 16.88 10.67
CA PHE A 325 -9.55 17.11 11.56
C PHE A 325 -9.83 15.94 12.50
N ALA A 326 -9.34 14.72 12.16
CA ALA A 326 -9.58 13.55 12.98
C ALA A 326 -8.91 13.65 14.35
N GLY A 327 -9.54 13.00 15.32
CA GLY A 327 -9.05 12.92 16.70
C GLY A 327 -7.78 12.09 16.85
N ASN A 328 -7.26 12.04 18.06
CA ASN A 328 -6.08 11.26 18.42
C ASN A 328 -6.26 9.76 18.16
N VAL A 329 -5.17 9.07 17.86
CA VAL A 329 -5.15 7.62 17.76
C VAL A 329 -5.11 7.03 19.16
N VAL A 330 -6.02 6.11 19.46
CA VAL A 330 -6.10 5.45 20.77
C VAL A 330 -5.65 4.00 20.66
N THR A 331 -4.66 3.63 21.47
CA THR A 331 -4.15 2.27 21.58
C THR A 331 -4.27 1.78 23.01
N ASN A 332 -4.78 0.57 23.20
CA ASN A 332 -4.96 -0.07 24.48
C ASN A 332 -3.96 -1.22 24.61
N TYR A 333 -3.35 -1.30 25.78
CA TYR A 333 -2.56 -2.43 26.21
C TYR A 333 -3.26 -3.11 27.38
N SER A 334 -3.43 -4.43 27.31
CA SER A 334 -4.00 -5.22 28.38
C SER A 334 -3.06 -6.39 28.67
N SER A 335 -2.59 -6.51 29.92
CA SER A 335 -1.78 -7.66 30.31
C SER A 335 -2.57 -8.95 30.16
N LEU A 336 -1.91 -9.99 29.68
CA LEU A 336 -2.54 -11.31 29.60
C LEU A 336 -2.84 -11.83 31.03
N PRO A 337 -4.01 -12.45 31.25
CA PRO A 337 -4.44 -12.89 32.58
C PRO A 337 -3.68 -14.13 33.03
N ASN A 338 -2.43 -13.98 33.47
CA ASN A 338 -1.68 -15.09 34.05
C ASN A 338 -0.71 -14.62 35.14
N GLY A 339 -1.14 -14.75 36.36
CA GLY A 339 -0.41 -14.43 37.56
C GLY A 339 0.83 -15.29 37.89
N ALA A 340 1.32 -16.07 36.94
CA ALA A 340 2.48 -16.93 37.12
C ALA A 340 3.83 -16.26 36.87
N PHE A 341 3.84 -14.96 36.56
CA PHE A 341 5.09 -14.26 36.23
C PHE A 341 5.92 -13.80 37.43
N PHE A 342 5.36 -13.82 38.61
CA PHE A 342 6.10 -13.47 39.82
C PHE A 342 6.32 -14.74 40.62
N GLY A 343 7.54 -15.25 40.65
CA GLY A 343 7.94 -16.48 41.29
C GLY A 343 7.42 -16.58 42.73
N GLY A 344 6.88 -17.74 43.10
CA GLY A 344 6.63 -18.13 44.48
C GLY A 344 5.45 -17.43 45.15
N GLY A 345 4.21 -17.70 44.74
CA GLY A 345 3.01 -17.38 45.52
C GLY A 345 2.52 -15.93 45.46
N ALA A 346 3.01 -15.13 44.52
CA ALA A 346 2.54 -13.76 44.34
C ALA A 346 1.18 -13.75 43.65
N THR A 347 0.31 -12.88 44.14
CA THR A 347 -1.02 -12.60 43.60
C THR A 347 -0.92 -12.02 42.18
N PRO A 348 -1.84 -12.39 41.27
CA PRO A 348 -1.82 -11.91 39.91
C PRO A 348 -1.92 -10.38 39.87
N ILE A 349 -0.96 -9.75 39.19
CA ILE A 349 -1.01 -8.31 38.90
C ILE A 349 -1.53 -8.14 37.50
N THR A 350 -2.59 -7.37 37.34
CA THR A 350 -3.11 -6.93 36.01
C THR A 350 -2.60 -5.54 35.72
N PHE A 351 -2.22 -5.31 34.47
CA PHE A 351 -1.82 -4.00 33.97
C PHE A 351 -2.63 -3.67 32.73
N ASN A 352 -3.29 -2.54 32.75
CA ASN A 352 -4.03 -1.99 31.62
C ASN A 352 -3.55 -0.57 31.36
N GLN A 353 -3.36 -0.22 30.11
CA GLN A 353 -2.91 1.10 29.70
C GLN A 353 -3.66 1.56 28.45
N THR A 354 -4.09 2.80 28.47
CA THR A 354 -4.63 3.49 27.29
C THR A 354 -3.68 4.62 26.89
N THR A 355 -3.26 4.61 25.63
CA THR A 355 -2.36 5.60 25.04
C THR A 355 -3.11 6.38 23.96
N SER A 356 -3.10 7.69 24.06
CA SER A 356 -3.66 8.63 23.09
C SER A 356 -2.53 9.38 22.38
N THR A 357 -2.37 9.19 21.07
CA THR A 357 -1.30 9.78 20.25
C THR A 357 -1.86 10.88 19.36
N SER A 358 -1.25 12.07 19.40
CA SER A 358 -1.68 13.24 18.63
C SER A 358 -1.44 13.07 17.13
N ARG A 359 -2.20 13.86 16.34
CA ARG A 359 -2.13 13.88 14.87
C ARG A 359 -1.17 14.97 14.37
N ILE A 360 -0.90 14.97 13.07
CA ILE A 360 -0.02 15.94 12.41
C ILE A 360 -0.55 17.39 12.56
N GLY A 361 -1.89 17.59 12.55
CA GLY A 361 -2.53 18.90 12.66
C GLY A 361 -2.44 19.71 11.36
N THR A 362 -2.13 21.00 11.48
CA THR A 362 -2.05 21.94 10.34
C THR A 362 -0.63 22.05 9.81
N TYR A 363 -0.46 22.03 8.49
CA TYR A 363 0.82 22.28 7.84
C TYR A 363 0.67 22.93 6.47
N GLY A 364 1.71 23.66 6.06
CA GLY A 364 1.86 24.22 4.73
C GLY A 364 2.58 23.26 3.77
N GLN A 365 2.30 23.37 2.48
CA GLN A 365 3.06 22.73 1.42
C GLN A 365 3.33 23.74 0.31
N TYR A 366 4.58 23.84 -0.09
CA TYR A 366 5.09 24.69 -1.16
C TYR A 366 5.59 23.80 -2.28
N SER A 367 5.10 24.00 -3.49
CA SER A 367 5.42 23.14 -4.62
C SER A 367 5.93 23.95 -5.81
N LEU A 368 6.93 23.39 -6.49
CA LEU A 368 7.42 23.87 -7.78
C LEU A 368 7.42 22.72 -8.76
N GLY A 369 6.95 22.98 -9.97
CA GLY A 369 6.87 21.91 -10.98
C GLY A 369 6.76 22.42 -12.40
N VAL A 370 6.84 21.49 -13.31
CA VAL A 370 6.61 21.70 -14.73
C VAL A 370 5.80 20.54 -15.28
N ALA A 371 4.75 20.86 -16.03
CA ALA A 371 4.03 19.89 -16.85
C ALA A 371 4.39 20.12 -18.32
N GLY A 372 4.37 19.07 -19.13
CA GLY A 372 4.64 19.13 -20.54
C GLY A 372 3.71 18.23 -21.34
N GLN A 373 3.26 18.72 -22.48
CA GLN A 373 2.46 17.95 -23.44
C GLN A 373 3.15 18.00 -24.80
N VAL A 374 3.27 16.83 -25.44
CA VAL A 374 3.73 16.73 -26.82
C VAL A 374 2.49 16.81 -27.73
N VAL A 375 2.36 17.93 -28.44
CA VAL A 375 1.20 18.20 -29.29
C VAL A 375 1.05 17.11 -30.35
N ASN A 376 -0.17 16.67 -30.59
CA ASN A 376 -0.53 15.65 -31.60
C ASN A 376 0.00 14.23 -31.34
N THR A 377 0.43 13.91 -30.13
CA THR A 377 0.92 12.55 -29.81
C THR A 377 0.16 11.87 -28.68
N GLY A 378 -0.65 12.59 -27.93
CA GLY A 378 -1.32 12.10 -26.73
C GLY A 378 -0.43 11.98 -25.49
N TRP A 379 0.89 12.24 -25.60
CA TRP A 379 1.81 12.19 -24.48
C TRP A 379 1.79 13.46 -23.65
N LEU A 380 1.66 13.30 -22.35
CA LEU A 380 1.84 14.36 -21.36
C LEU A 380 2.58 13.83 -20.14
N GLY A 381 3.26 14.71 -19.44
CA GLY A 381 4.00 14.34 -18.22
C GLY A 381 4.25 15.56 -17.35
N PHE A 382 4.68 15.29 -16.12
CA PHE A 382 5.05 16.34 -15.16
C PHE A 382 6.16 15.88 -14.23
N VAL A 383 6.85 16.87 -13.67
CA VAL A 383 7.76 16.71 -12.53
C VAL A 383 7.43 17.81 -11.52
N ARG A 384 7.41 17.48 -10.24
CA ARG A 384 7.13 18.42 -9.15
C ARG A 384 7.95 18.07 -7.92
N VAL A 385 8.41 19.09 -7.21
CA VAL A 385 9.03 19.00 -5.90
C VAL A 385 8.17 19.75 -4.92
N ASP A 386 7.90 19.15 -3.76
CA ASP A 386 7.10 19.68 -2.68
C ASP A 386 7.96 19.82 -1.42
N TYR A 387 7.83 20.92 -0.71
CA TYR A 387 8.33 21.10 0.64
C TYR A 387 7.17 21.27 1.59
N ARG A 388 7.14 20.50 2.67
CA ARG A 388 6.13 20.57 3.72
C ARG A 388 6.74 21.16 4.97
N ASP A 389 5.98 22.02 5.65
CA ASP A 389 6.39 22.65 6.88
C ASP A 389 5.19 22.91 7.81
N GLY A 390 5.35 22.51 9.06
CA GLY A 390 4.34 22.66 10.11
C GLY A 390 4.93 22.32 11.48
N SER A 391 4.15 22.52 12.54
CA SER A 391 4.61 22.24 13.91
C SER A 391 5.00 20.78 14.13
N ASN A 392 4.34 19.85 13.43
CA ASN A 392 4.49 18.42 13.63
C ASN A 392 4.99 17.68 12.40
N ILE A 393 5.33 18.37 11.32
CA ILE A 393 5.86 17.77 10.09
C ILE A 393 6.78 18.74 9.37
N ASN A 394 7.90 18.23 8.88
CA ASN A 394 8.70 18.88 7.85
C ASN A 394 9.28 17.83 6.88
N GLY A 395 9.51 18.22 5.64
CA GLY A 395 10.08 17.27 4.68
C GLY A 395 9.94 17.66 3.22
N TRP A 396 10.55 16.84 2.36
CA TRP A 396 10.59 17.01 0.91
C TRP A 396 10.00 15.81 0.20
N THR A 397 9.30 16.08 -0.90
CA THR A 397 8.73 15.03 -1.76
C THR A 397 8.96 15.38 -3.22
N GLY A 398 9.50 14.44 -4.00
CA GLY A 398 9.56 14.50 -5.45
C GLY A 398 8.43 13.69 -6.06
N ASN A 399 7.79 14.22 -7.11
CA ASN A 399 6.73 13.56 -7.86
C ASN A 399 7.01 13.66 -9.34
N ALA A 400 6.83 12.58 -10.08
CA ALA A 400 6.91 12.56 -11.53
C ALA A 400 5.82 11.64 -12.10
N GLY A 401 5.26 12.02 -13.25
CA GLY A 401 4.24 11.19 -13.89
C GLY A 401 4.19 11.37 -15.40
N ILE A 402 3.65 10.37 -16.04
CA ILE A 402 3.46 10.32 -17.49
C ILE A 402 2.08 9.76 -17.79
N ARG A 403 1.44 10.31 -18.82
CA ARG A 403 0.14 9.84 -19.33
C ARG A 403 0.18 9.74 -20.85
N TYR A 404 -0.46 8.73 -21.37
CA TYR A 404 -0.80 8.61 -22.77
C TYR A 404 -2.32 8.67 -22.96
N GLN A 405 -2.80 9.65 -23.70
CA GLN A 405 -4.21 9.84 -24.03
C GLN A 405 -4.58 9.12 -25.32
N PHE A 406 -5.71 8.45 -25.33
CA PHE A 406 -6.17 7.62 -26.45
C PHE A 406 -6.90 8.39 -27.56
N THR A 407 -6.87 9.70 -27.61
CA THR A 407 -7.57 10.48 -28.65
C THR A 407 -6.71 10.65 -29.89
N PRO A 408 -7.00 9.94 -30.99
CA PRO A 408 -6.21 10.00 -32.22
C PRO A 408 -6.38 11.26 -33.05
N GLU A 409 -7.38 12.11 -32.77
CA GLU A 409 -7.85 13.16 -33.72
C GLU A 409 -7.38 14.59 -33.42
N MET A 410 -6.32 14.76 -32.60
CA MET A 410 -5.78 16.09 -32.31
C MET A 410 -5.09 16.81 -33.50
N ILE A 411 -5.03 16.18 -34.66
CA ILE A 411 -4.25 16.69 -35.81
C ILE A 411 -4.99 17.79 -36.62
N ALA A 412 -6.30 17.90 -36.47
CA ALA A 412 -7.08 18.77 -37.39
C ALA A 412 -7.40 20.18 -36.86
N ALA A 413 -7.19 20.47 -35.58
CA ALA A 413 -7.76 21.68 -34.94
C ALA A 413 -6.81 22.89 -34.83
N VAL A 414 -5.51 22.76 -35.08
CA VAL A 414 -4.54 23.86 -34.81
C VAL A 414 -4.01 24.55 -36.06
N MET A 415 -4.36 24.11 -37.27
CA MET A 415 -4.00 24.85 -38.50
C MET A 415 -5.24 25.21 -39.31
N PRO A 416 -5.48 26.51 -39.61
CA PRO A 416 -6.48 26.91 -40.59
C PRO A 416 -5.93 26.69 -42.01
N VAL A 417 -5.59 25.47 -42.36
CA VAL A 417 -5.30 25.09 -43.73
C VAL A 417 -6.45 24.22 -44.21
N LYS A 418 -7.22 24.73 -45.14
CA LYS A 418 -8.21 23.98 -45.91
C LYS A 418 -7.52 22.85 -46.68
N VAL A 419 -7.16 21.80 -46.00
CA VAL A 419 -6.83 20.52 -46.62
C VAL A 419 -7.97 19.58 -46.26
N LYS A 420 -8.71 19.18 -47.29
CA LYS A 420 -9.68 18.11 -47.22
C LYS A 420 -8.91 16.84 -46.92
N ALA A 421 -8.64 16.62 -45.63
CA ALA A 421 -8.02 15.39 -45.17
C ALA A 421 -9.01 14.26 -45.46
N PRO A 422 -8.58 13.15 -46.04
CA PRO A 422 -9.41 11.95 -46.08
C PRO A 422 -9.71 11.57 -44.64
N HIS A 423 -10.99 11.42 -44.30
CA HIS A 423 -11.41 10.79 -43.06
C HIS A 423 -10.82 9.38 -43.10
N SER A 424 -9.70 9.18 -42.41
CA SER A 424 -9.25 7.85 -42.09
C SER A 424 -10.25 7.33 -41.05
N TYR A 425 -11.33 6.75 -41.53
CA TYR A 425 -12.21 5.93 -40.70
C TYR A 425 -11.36 4.74 -40.23
N ILE A 426 -10.79 4.87 -39.04
CA ILE A 426 -10.19 3.73 -38.37
C ILE A 426 -11.37 2.86 -37.98
N GLY A 427 -11.61 1.82 -38.74
CA GLY A 427 -12.70 0.88 -38.53
C GLY A 427 -12.61 0.26 -37.13
N PRO A 428 -13.66 -0.42 -36.67
CA PRO A 428 -13.65 -1.11 -35.38
C PRO A 428 -12.46 -2.07 -35.33
N THR A 429 -11.79 -2.09 -34.17
CA THR A 429 -10.62 -2.95 -33.95
C THR A 429 -11.00 -4.43 -34.11
N ASN A 430 -10.25 -5.16 -34.91
CA ASN A 430 -10.32 -6.61 -34.95
C ASN A 430 -9.41 -7.18 -33.86
N TRP A 431 -10.00 -7.77 -32.83
CA TRP A 431 -9.30 -8.36 -31.69
C TRP A 431 -8.75 -9.76 -31.96
N THR A 432 -9.06 -10.38 -33.10
CA THR A 432 -8.57 -11.72 -33.46
C THR A 432 -7.05 -11.73 -33.61
N GLY A 433 -6.41 -12.67 -32.96
CA GLY A 433 -4.98 -12.94 -33.06
C GLY A 433 -4.32 -13.34 -31.77
N PHE A 434 -3.07 -13.78 -31.88
CA PHE A 434 -2.19 -13.99 -30.73
C PHE A 434 -1.69 -12.66 -30.18
N TYR A 435 -1.54 -12.58 -28.88
CA TYR A 435 -0.91 -11.46 -28.21
C TYR A 435 0.02 -11.90 -27.10
N VAL A 436 0.99 -11.05 -26.80
CA VAL A 436 1.85 -11.13 -25.63
C VAL A 436 1.87 -9.77 -24.94
N GLY A 437 1.99 -9.75 -23.64
CA GLY A 437 1.98 -8.53 -22.89
C GLY A 437 2.78 -8.59 -21.60
N GLY A 438 2.90 -7.45 -20.98
CA GLY A 438 3.46 -7.30 -19.64
C GLY A 438 2.55 -6.44 -18.78
N PHE A 439 2.52 -6.74 -17.49
CA PHE A 439 1.69 -6.03 -16.54
C PHE A 439 2.42 -5.79 -15.21
N ALA A 440 1.94 -4.80 -14.48
CA ALA A 440 2.26 -4.57 -13.07
C ALA A 440 0.98 -4.26 -12.31
N GLY A 441 0.99 -4.48 -11.00
CA GLY A 441 -0.19 -4.27 -10.20
C GLY A 441 0.04 -4.46 -8.72
N ALA A 442 -1.06 -4.58 -8.00
CA ALA A 442 -1.09 -4.88 -6.57
C ALA A 442 -2.03 -6.06 -6.31
N ALA A 443 -1.70 -6.82 -5.31
CA ALA A 443 -2.52 -7.94 -4.84
C ALA A 443 -2.68 -7.88 -3.33
N ALA A 444 -3.87 -8.26 -2.85
CA ALA A 444 -4.17 -8.32 -1.43
C ALA A 444 -5.21 -9.40 -1.15
N GLY A 445 -5.14 -9.99 0.04
CA GLY A 445 -6.03 -11.09 0.38
C GLY A 445 -5.92 -11.54 1.84
N ARG A 446 -6.45 -12.70 2.11
CA ARG A 446 -6.39 -13.34 3.42
C ARG A 446 -6.00 -14.81 3.29
N THR A 447 -5.15 -15.25 4.18
CA THR A 447 -4.78 -16.67 4.32
C THR A 447 -5.16 -17.14 5.71
N ASP A 448 -5.94 -18.22 5.81
CA ASP A 448 -6.23 -18.87 7.09
C ASP A 448 -5.12 -19.89 7.37
N ILE A 449 -4.39 -19.70 8.46
CA ILE A 449 -3.27 -20.55 8.87
C ILE A 449 -3.54 -21.10 10.27
N GLY A 450 -3.39 -22.39 10.45
CA GLY A 450 -3.53 -23.06 11.72
C GLY A 450 -2.52 -24.20 11.90
N PHE A 451 -2.36 -24.67 13.11
CA PHE A 451 -1.59 -25.88 13.40
C PHE A 451 -2.53 -27.10 13.32
N VAL A 452 -2.06 -28.15 12.67
CA VAL A 452 -2.84 -29.40 12.59
C VAL A 452 -3.06 -29.96 13.99
N GLY A 453 -4.32 -30.24 14.31
CA GLY A 453 -4.73 -30.75 15.63
C GLY A 453 -5.10 -29.66 16.65
N ASP A 454 -4.98 -28.39 16.32
CA ASP A 454 -5.43 -27.28 17.16
C ASP A 454 -6.39 -26.37 16.39
N PRO A 455 -7.70 -26.61 16.44
CA PRO A 455 -8.69 -25.79 15.74
C PRO A 455 -8.80 -24.37 16.30
N THR A 456 -8.24 -24.09 17.48
CA THR A 456 -8.26 -22.76 18.11
C THR A 456 -7.08 -21.88 17.71
N SER A 457 -6.05 -22.47 17.07
CA SER A 457 -4.86 -21.76 16.61
C SER A 457 -5.08 -20.95 15.33
N GLY A 458 -6.29 -20.96 14.78
CA GLY A 458 -6.65 -20.28 13.54
C GLY A 458 -6.23 -18.81 13.52
N ASN A 459 -5.29 -18.48 12.67
CA ASN A 459 -4.79 -17.15 12.44
C ASN A 459 -5.10 -16.72 11.01
N ARG A 460 -5.59 -15.49 10.84
CA ARG A 460 -6.05 -14.96 9.55
C ARG A 460 -5.33 -13.68 9.19
N PRO A 461 -4.01 -13.74 8.90
CA PRO A 461 -3.30 -12.54 8.48
C PRO A 461 -3.83 -12.01 7.15
N TRP A 462 -3.88 -10.69 7.04
CA TRP A 462 -3.94 -10.03 5.77
C TRP A 462 -2.59 -10.18 5.07
N VAL A 463 -2.62 -10.52 3.78
CA VAL A 463 -1.45 -10.55 2.92
C VAL A 463 -1.63 -9.54 1.79
N ALA A 464 -0.58 -8.80 1.49
CA ALA A 464 -0.67 -7.80 0.42
C ALA A 464 0.73 -7.48 -0.14
N GLY A 465 0.78 -7.01 -1.38
CA GLY A 465 2.05 -6.65 -2.00
C GLY A 465 1.93 -6.28 -3.48
N GLY A 466 3.07 -5.92 -4.06
CA GLY A 466 3.20 -5.66 -5.48
C GLY A 466 3.32 -6.95 -6.30
N ILE A 467 2.82 -6.91 -7.52
CA ILE A 467 2.94 -7.98 -8.51
C ILE A 467 3.43 -7.41 -9.84
N GLY A 468 4.12 -8.23 -10.62
CA GLY A 468 4.52 -7.88 -11.98
C GLY A 468 4.83 -9.12 -12.80
N GLY A 469 4.45 -9.11 -14.07
CA GLY A 469 4.54 -10.32 -14.86
C GLY A 469 4.28 -10.15 -16.34
N PHE A 470 4.11 -11.29 -16.96
CA PHE A 470 3.86 -11.39 -18.39
C PHE A 470 2.60 -12.21 -18.65
N GLU A 471 2.00 -11.97 -19.81
CA GLU A 471 0.83 -12.69 -20.26
C GLU A 471 0.93 -13.00 -21.75
N ALA A 472 0.23 -14.04 -22.16
CA ALA A 472 0.04 -14.41 -23.54
C ALA A 472 -1.33 -15.01 -23.74
N GLY A 473 -1.92 -14.77 -24.91
CA GLY A 473 -3.24 -15.30 -25.21
C GLY A 473 -3.59 -15.26 -26.69
N TYR A 474 -4.76 -15.79 -26.97
CA TYR A 474 -5.36 -15.75 -28.29
C TYR A 474 -6.82 -15.33 -28.17
N ASN A 475 -7.23 -14.36 -28.96
CA ASN A 475 -8.62 -13.91 -29.09
C ASN A 475 -9.17 -14.27 -30.48
N TYR A 476 -10.45 -14.60 -30.51
CA TYR A 476 -11.22 -14.79 -31.73
C TYR A 476 -12.49 -13.93 -31.68
N GLN A 477 -12.59 -12.95 -32.58
CA GLN A 477 -13.74 -12.05 -32.66
C GLN A 477 -14.75 -12.56 -33.67
N LEU A 478 -15.99 -12.70 -33.21
CA LEU A 478 -17.13 -13.05 -34.03
C LEU A 478 -17.67 -11.81 -34.81
N PRO A 479 -18.37 -12.01 -35.93
CA PRO A 479 -19.02 -10.90 -36.64
C PRO A 479 -20.02 -10.11 -35.78
N SER A 480 -20.56 -10.71 -34.72
CA SER A 480 -21.46 -10.10 -33.73
C SER A 480 -20.73 -9.24 -32.68
N GLN A 481 -19.47 -8.94 -32.86
CA GLN A 481 -18.58 -8.21 -31.94
C GLN A 481 -18.24 -8.95 -30.63
N TRP A 482 -18.72 -10.16 -30.40
CA TRP A 482 -18.29 -10.99 -29.29
C TRP A 482 -16.87 -11.52 -29.53
N VAL A 483 -16.08 -11.55 -28.47
CA VAL A 483 -14.70 -12.03 -28.49
C VAL A 483 -14.59 -13.21 -27.52
N LEU A 484 -14.15 -14.34 -28.04
CA LEU A 484 -13.80 -15.52 -27.29
C LEU A 484 -12.27 -15.62 -27.23
N GLY A 485 -11.72 -15.91 -26.07
CA GLY A 485 -10.27 -16.01 -25.93
C GLY A 485 -9.83 -16.96 -24.84
N ILE A 486 -8.55 -17.25 -24.87
CA ILE A 486 -7.82 -17.94 -23.81
C ILE A 486 -6.60 -17.10 -23.46
N GLU A 487 -6.31 -16.96 -22.17
CA GLU A 487 -5.18 -16.21 -21.66
C GLU A 487 -4.47 -17.01 -20.58
N GLY A 488 -3.14 -17.00 -20.61
CA GLY A 488 -2.29 -17.43 -19.52
C GLY A 488 -1.41 -16.29 -19.04
N ASP A 489 -1.28 -16.13 -17.75
CA ASP A 489 -0.38 -15.16 -17.13
C ASP A 489 0.47 -15.78 -16.02
N ILE A 490 1.64 -15.17 -15.78
CA ILE A 490 2.52 -15.49 -14.67
C ILE A 490 3.07 -14.19 -14.09
N ALA A 491 2.98 -14.05 -12.78
CA ALA A 491 3.45 -12.89 -12.02
C ALA A 491 4.43 -13.31 -10.93
N GLY A 492 5.57 -12.66 -10.86
CA GLY A 492 6.36 -12.58 -9.64
C GLY A 492 5.59 -11.75 -8.61
N ALA A 493 5.55 -12.22 -7.36
CA ALA A 493 4.77 -11.61 -6.30
C ALA A 493 5.66 -11.34 -5.07
N ASN A 494 5.44 -10.19 -4.43
CA ASN A 494 5.94 -9.90 -3.10
C ASN A 494 4.75 -9.66 -2.17
N VAL A 495 3.81 -10.61 -2.18
CA VAL A 495 2.59 -10.58 -1.39
C VAL A 495 2.85 -11.33 -0.09
N HIS A 496 2.80 -10.63 1.03
CA HIS A 496 3.09 -11.21 2.32
C HIS A 496 2.31 -10.51 3.44
N GLY A 497 2.23 -11.17 4.56
CA GLY A 497 1.64 -10.63 5.76
C GLY A 497 1.76 -11.60 6.90
N GLY A 498 1.62 -11.12 8.12
CA GLY A 498 1.75 -11.95 9.30
C GLY A 498 0.95 -11.42 10.47
N ARG A 499 0.70 -12.30 11.40
CA ARG A 499 0.03 -11.98 12.66
C ARG A 499 0.64 -12.78 13.78
N THR A 500 0.68 -12.19 14.98
CA THR A 500 1.07 -12.95 16.17
C THR A 500 -0.04 -13.94 16.51
N ALA A 501 0.28 -15.22 16.47
CA ALA A 501 -0.57 -16.27 16.99
C ALA A 501 -0.37 -16.33 18.50
N GLY A 502 -1.32 -15.80 19.21
CA GLY A 502 -1.45 -15.97 20.65
C GLY A 502 -2.89 -16.27 20.89
N THR A 503 -3.20 -17.43 21.37
CA THR A 503 -4.53 -17.68 21.92
C THR A 503 -4.60 -16.93 23.24
N ALA A 504 -5.65 -16.15 23.43
CA ALA A 504 -5.97 -15.56 24.73
C ALA A 504 -6.05 -16.63 25.85
N ASP A 505 -6.08 -17.87 25.47
CA ASP A 505 -6.34 -19.04 26.32
C ASP A 505 -5.08 -19.75 26.81
N GLY A 506 -3.87 -19.23 26.46
CA GLY A 506 -2.61 -19.83 26.97
C GLY A 506 -2.35 -21.25 26.47
N LEU A 507 -3.00 -21.67 25.38
CA LEU A 507 -2.78 -22.98 24.79
C LEU A 507 -1.40 -23.04 24.16
N ASN A 508 -0.63 -24.04 24.53
CA ASN A 508 0.58 -24.41 23.85
C ASN A 508 0.17 -24.90 22.43
N PRO A 509 0.48 -24.20 21.32
CA PRO A 509 0.07 -24.66 19.99
C PRO A 509 0.70 -26.01 19.62
N ALA A 510 1.70 -26.48 20.37
CA ALA A 510 2.40 -27.72 20.11
C ALA A 510 1.64 -28.98 20.52
N ASN A 511 0.71 -28.96 21.48
CA ASN A 511 0.04 -30.18 21.93
C ASN A 511 -1.40 -30.01 22.44
N GLY A 512 -2.00 -28.84 22.34
CA GLY A 512 -3.39 -28.62 22.80
C GLY A 512 -3.63 -28.88 24.31
N GLN A 513 -2.57 -29.10 25.08
CA GLN A 513 -2.68 -29.41 26.49
C GLN A 513 -2.36 -28.17 27.34
N ASN A 514 -3.30 -27.81 28.15
CA ASN A 514 -3.14 -26.87 29.25
C ASN A 514 -2.33 -27.54 30.35
N THR A 515 -1.01 -27.66 30.17
CA THR A 515 -0.13 -28.17 31.20
C THR A 515 0.11 -27.06 32.19
N GLY A 516 -0.63 -26.93 33.25
CA GLY A 516 -0.59 -25.95 34.32
C GLY A 516 0.73 -25.27 34.74
N ALA A 517 1.77 -25.36 33.93
CA ALA A 517 3.03 -24.63 33.99
C ALA A 517 3.10 -23.69 32.81
N PHE A 518 2.65 -22.49 33.01
CA PHE A 518 2.47 -21.43 32.05
C PHE A 518 3.79 -20.96 31.42
N THR A 519 4.08 -21.40 30.21
CA THR A 519 4.87 -20.65 29.25
C THR A 519 4.04 -20.54 27.97
N PRO A 520 3.27 -19.48 27.78
CA PRO A 520 2.59 -19.26 26.51
C PRO A 520 3.63 -19.16 25.41
N ALA A 521 3.65 -20.14 24.51
CA ALA A 521 4.51 -20.10 23.34
C ALA A 521 3.81 -19.22 22.28
N PHE A 522 4.23 -17.99 22.13
CA PHE A 522 3.71 -17.10 21.11
C PHE A 522 4.62 -17.09 19.89
N PHE A 523 4.05 -17.45 18.75
CA PHE A 523 4.70 -17.32 17.45
C PHE A 523 4.03 -16.23 16.62
N THR A 524 4.84 -15.50 15.90
CA THR A 524 4.39 -14.70 14.79
C THR A 524 4.31 -15.62 13.56
N VAL A 525 3.11 -15.85 13.05
CA VAL A 525 2.90 -16.62 11.82
C VAL A 525 2.76 -15.66 10.66
N ALA A 526 3.55 -15.85 9.63
CA ALA A 526 3.53 -15.07 8.40
C ALA A 526 3.44 -15.98 7.18
N ASP A 527 2.69 -15.52 6.18
CA ASP A 527 2.58 -16.16 4.86
C ASP A 527 3.18 -15.25 3.78
N LYS A 528 3.81 -15.86 2.79
CA LYS A 528 4.41 -15.16 1.68
C LYS A 528 4.15 -15.90 0.38
N THR A 529 3.53 -15.20 -0.58
CA THR A 529 3.39 -15.64 -1.96
C THR A 529 4.56 -15.12 -2.79
N ASN A 530 5.26 -16.03 -3.46
CA ASN A 530 6.44 -15.71 -4.27
C ASN A 530 6.09 -15.51 -5.75
N TRP A 531 5.16 -16.30 -6.28
CA TRP A 531 4.63 -16.14 -7.63
C TRP A 531 3.20 -16.68 -7.73
N MET A 532 2.46 -16.17 -8.72
CA MET A 532 1.13 -16.64 -9.10
C MET A 532 1.06 -16.81 -10.60
N ALA A 533 0.23 -17.75 -11.06
CA ALA A 533 -0.07 -17.94 -12.47
C ALA A 533 -1.55 -18.27 -12.67
N THR A 534 -2.10 -17.86 -13.82
CA THR A 534 -3.48 -18.21 -14.17
C THR A 534 -3.56 -18.71 -15.60
N VAL A 535 -4.53 -19.60 -15.87
CA VAL A 535 -4.98 -19.97 -17.22
C VAL A 535 -6.50 -19.85 -17.24
N ALA A 536 -7.01 -18.94 -18.07
CA ALA A 536 -8.43 -18.58 -18.07
C ALA A 536 -9.01 -18.44 -19.48
N GLY A 537 -10.26 -18.84 -19.62
CA GLY A 537 -11.09 -18.48 -20.78
C GLY A 537 -11.57 -17.04 -20.63
N ARG A 538 -11.61 -16.28 -21.74
CA ARG A 538 -12.12 -14.91 -21.83
C ARG A 538 -13.37 -14.86 -22.69
N LEU A 539 -14.38 -14.11 -22.22
CA LEU A 539 -15.56 -13.76 -23.00
C LEU A 539 -15.71 -12.24 -22.97
N GLY A 540 -15.62 -11.61 -24.12
CA GLY A 540 -15.67 -10.16 -24.23
C GLY A 540 -16.63 -9.65 -25.30
N TYR A 541 -16.87 -8.35 -25.27
CA TYR A 541 -17.62 -7.62 -26.29
C TYR A 541 -16.79 -6.43 -26.79
N ALA A 542 -16.54 -6.36 -28.07
CA ALA A 542 -15.81 -5.28 -28.70
C ALA A 542 -16.75 -4.11 -29.02
N TRP A 543 -16.47 -2.97 -28.42
CA TRP A 543 -17.21 -1.73 -28.68
C TRP A 543 -16.25 -0.67 -29.19
N GLY A 544 -16.25 -0.48 -30.51
CA GLY A 544 -15.30 0.40 -31.17
C GLY A 544 -13.86 -0.06 -31.00
N ARG A 545 -13.04 0.68 -30.26
CA ARG A 545 -11.65 0.37 -29.93
C ARG A 545 -11.46 -0.25 -28.53
N THR A 546 -12.54 -0.51 -27.83
CA THR A 546 -12.51 -1.05 -26.46
C THR A 546 -13.08 -2.45 -26.44
N LEU A 547 -12.38 -3.35 -25.80
CA LEU A 547 -12.85 -4.70 -25.47
C LEU A 547 -13.17 -4.75 -23.97
N PHE A 548 -14.42 -5.01 -23.63
CA PHE A 548 -14.85 -5.36 -22.28
C PHE A 548 -14.91 -6.87 -22.18
N TYR A 549 -14.37 -7.43 -21.10
CA TYR A 549 -14.37 -8.89 -20.96
C TYR A 549 -14.50 -9.33 -19.51
N VAL A 550 -14.99 -10.56 -19.35
CA VAL A 550 -14.89 -11.37 -18.15
C VAL A 550 -14.00 -12.56 -18.42
N LYS A 551 -13.35 -13.08 -17.39
CA LYS A 551 -12.52 -14.28 -17.50
C LYS A 551 -12.75 -15.23 -16.34
N GLY A 552 -12.46 -16.50 -16.53
CA GLY A 552 -12.54 -17.52 -15.49
C GLY A 552 -11.70 -18.74 -15.84
N GLY A 553 -11.08 -19.33 -14.82
CA GLY A 553 -10.14 -20.42 -15.06
C GLY A 553 -9.48 -20.96 -13.81
N VAL A 554 -8.29 -21.51 -13.99
CA VAL A 554 -7.46 -22.11 -12.94
C VAL A 554 -6.40 -21.11 -12.50
N ALA A 555 -6.13 -21.07 -11.20
CA ALA A 555 -5.07 -20.30 -10.57
C ALA A 555 -4.07 -21.21 -9.86
N LEU A 556 -2.80 -20.83 -9.90
CA LEU A 556 -1.70 -21.46 -9.18
C LEU A 556 -1.04 -20.40 -8.31
N GLU A 557 -0.63 -20.77 -7.11
CA GLU A 557 0.10 -19.92 -6.17
C GLU A 557 1.24 -20.72 -5.53
N ASP A 558 2.42 -20.11 -5.46
CA ASP A 558 3.55 -20.62 -4.69
C ASP A 558 3.68 -19.83 -3.39
N SER A 559 3.50 -20.50 -2.25
CA SER A 559 3.51 -19.92 -0.92
C SER A 559 4.52 -20.58 0.00
N SER A 560 4.94 -19.82 1.01
CA SER A 560 5.72 -20.35 2.15
C SER A 560 5.22 -19.73 3.44
N THR A 561 5.14 -20.53 4.50
CA THR A 561 4.68 -20.12 5.82
C THR A 561 5.86 -20.12 6.80
N THR A 562 5.98 -19.06 7.60
CA THR A 562 7.01 -18.91 8.61
C THR A 562 6.37 -18.72 9.98
N ALA A 563 6.92 -19.31 11.00
CA ALA A 563 6.59 -19.01 12.39
C ALA A 563 7.86 -18.58 13.12
N ALA A 564 7.85 -17.37 13.69
CA ALA A 564 8.96 -16.80 14.44
C ALA A 564 8.58 -16.65 15.92
N CYS A 565 9.47 -17.05 16.81
CA CYS A 565 9.27 -16.90 18.25
C CYS A 565 9.32 -15.41 18.63
N ILE A 566 8.32 -14.92 19.35
CA ILE A 566 8.30 -13.53 19.83
C ILE A 566 9.37 -13.22 20.88
N TYR A 567 9.94 -14.25 21.52
CA TYR A 567 10.98 -14.12 22.53
C TYR A 567 12.40 -14.13 21.95
N GLY A 568 12.53 -14.07 20.64
CA GLY A 568 13.78 -13.90 19.92
C GLY A 568 14.25 -15.14 19.17
N PRO A 569 15.32 -14.98 18.37
CA PRO A 569 15.78 -16.00 17.42
C PRO A 569 16.38 -17.25 18.09
N THR A 570 16.69 -17.20 19.37
CA THR A 570 17.19 -18.35 20.16
C THR A 570 16.06 -19.16 20.81
N GLY A 571 14.80 -18.76 20.59
CA GLY A 571 13.64 -19.43 21.17
C GLY A 571 13.36 -19.11 22.63
N GLY A 572 14.14 -18.19 23.26
CA GLY A 572 13.92 -17.86 24.67
C GLY A 572 14.58 -16.57 25.12
N THR A 573 13.97 -15.90 26.08
CA THR A 573 14.51 -14.72 26.76
C THR A 573 14.58 -14.98 28.25
N PRO A 574 15.74 -14.76 28.91
CA PRO A 574 15.85 -14.87 30.36
C PRO A 574 14.88 -13.91 31.06
N LEU A 575 14.22 -14.40 32.08
CA LEU A 575 13.45 -13.60 33.05
C LEU A 575 14.37 -13.25 34.19
N THR A 576 14.59 -11.97 34.43
CA THR A 576 15.38 -11.49 35.57
C THR A 576 14.46 -10.85 36.61
N ASP A 577 14.79 -11.01 37.90
CA ASP A 577 14.18 -10.25 38.98
C ASP A 577 14.69 -8.79 38.99
N THR A 578 14.19 -7.99 39.91
CA THR A 578 14.57 -6.58 40.10
C THR A 578 16.06 -6.39 40.44
N ASN A 579 16.78 -7.45 40.79
CA ASN A 579 18.21 -7.45 41.10
C ASN A 579 19.07 -8.02 39.95
N GLY A 580 18.45 -8.35 38.81
CA GLY A 580 19.15 -8.93 37.66
C GLY A 580 19.40 -10.44 37.77
N VAL A 581 18.83 -11.13 38.76
CA VAL A 581 18.95 -12.58 38.90
C VAL A 581 18.00 -13.27 37.95
N ILE A 582 18.48 -14.26 37.19
CA ILE A 582 17.64 -15.06 36.29
C ILE A 582 16.73 -15.96 37.13
N ILE A 583 15.43 -15.68 37.10
CA ILE A 583 14.39 -16.43 37.81
C ILE A 583 13.64 -17.43 36.92
N GLY A 584 13.92 -17.41 35.61
CA GLY A 584 13.32 -18.31 34.63
C GLY A 584 13.69 -17.92 33.21
N THR A 585 13.14 -18.64 32.23
CA THR A 585 13.31 -18.34 30.79
C THR A 585 11.96 -18.50 30.09
N ARG A 586 11.57 -17.51 29.31
CA ARG A 586 10.45 -17.64 28.39
C ARG A 586 10.93 -18.31 27.14
N THR A 587 10.29 -19.38 26.74
CA THR A 587 10.71 -20.17 25.58
C THR A 587 9.55 -20.43 24.64
N CYS A 588 9.81 -20.37 23.34
CA CYS A 588 8.95 -21.01 22.35
C CYS A 588 9.38 -22.47 22.16
N ARG A 589 8.41 -23.34 21.97
CA ARG A 589 8.67 -24.76 21.69
C ARG A 589 7.93 -25.15 20.41
N ASN A 590 8.54 -26.04 19.64
CA ASN A 590 7.88 -26.63 18.48
C ASN A 590 6.91 -27.75 18.92
N GLN A 591 6.26 -28.40 17.94
CA GLN A 591 5.29 -29.46 18.18
C GLN A 591 5.90 -30.69 18.93
N ALA A 592 7.21 -30.91 18.81
CA ALA A 592 7.96 -31.92 19.54
C ALA A 592 8.37 -31.49 20.98
N GLY A 593 8.04 -30.26 21.40
CA GLY A 593 8.41 -29.70 22.69
C GLY A 593 9.84 -29.16 22.77
N ILE A 594 10.56 -29.07 21.65
CA ILE A 594 11.94 -28.58 21.59
C ILE A 594 11.92 -27.05 21.52
N VAL A 595 12.82 -26.41 22.31
CA VAL A 595 12.98 -24.94 22.28
C VAL A 595 13.48 -24.51 20.92
N THR A 596 12.78 -23.55 20.32
CA THR A 596 13.08 -23.06 18.96
C THR A 596 12.83 -21.56 18.83
N GLY A 597 13.67 -20.89 18.02
CA GLY A 597 13.47 -19.49 17.62
C GLY A 597 12.45 -19.32 16.49
N GLY A 598 12.04 -20.41 15.88
CA GLY A 598 11.07 -20.43 14.81
C GLY A 598 11.34 -21.56 13.82
N PHE A 599 10.43 -21.71 12.91
CA PHE A 599 10.49 -22.70 11.84
C PHE A 599 9.76 -22.18 10.60
N ASN A 600 10.08 -22.74 9.45
CA ASN A 600 9.49 -22.37 8.17
C ASN A 600 9.17 -23.61 7.33
N THR A 601 8.15 -23.50 6.51
CA THR A 601 7.88 -24.51 5.49
C THR A 601 8.77 -24.28 4.26
N PRO A 602 9.15 -25.31 3.50
CA PRO A 602 9.53 -25.14 2.10
C PRO A 602 8.40 -24.45 1.33
N SER A 603 8.73 -23.85 0.18
CA SER A 603 7.67 -23.37 -0.72
C SER A 603 6.81 -24.55 -1.19
N TYR A 604 5.51 -24.30 -1.29
CA TYR A 604 4.52 -25.24 -1.78
C TYR A 604 3.56 -24.56 -2.74
N THR A 605 3.11 -25.33 -3.75
CA THR A 605 2.18 -24.82 -4.75
C THR A 605 0.75 -25.22 -4.42
N ARG A 606 -0.16 -24.24 -4.47
CA ARG A 606 -1.60 -24.46 -4.34
C ARG A 606 -2.29 -24.27 -5.68
N VAL A 607 -3.34 -25.06 -5.91
CA VAL A 607 -4.22 -24.95 -7.07
C VAL A 607 -5.56 -24.37 -6.61
N GLY A 608 -6.09 -23.44 -7.38
CA GLY A 608 -7.35 -22.80 -7.11
C GLY A 608 -8.08 -22.40 -8.38
N TRP A 609 -9.07 -21.55 -8.26
CA TRP A 609 -9.79 -20.95 -9.37
C TRP A 609 -9.61 -19.44 -9.39
N THR A 610 -9.74 -18.86 -10.57
CA THR A 610 -9.77 -17.42 -10.79
C THR A 610 -11.03 -17.00 -11.51
N GLY A 611 -11.53 -15.83 -11.16
CA GLY A 611 -12.59 -15.15 -11.89
C GLY A 611 -12.29 -13.66 -11.92
N GLY A 612 -12.46 -13.02 -13.07
CA GLY A 612 -12.08 -11.62 -13.22
C GLY A 612 -12.84 -10.90 -14.32
N PHE A 613 -12.60 -9.63 -14.43
CA PHE A 613 -13.09 -8.78 -15.51
C PHE A 613 -12.05 -7.71 -15.85
N GLY A 614 -12.13 -7.20 -17.07
CA GLY A 614 -11.20 -6.17 -17.50
C GLY A 614 -11.68 -5.39 -18.70
N THR A 615 -10.91 -4.38 -19.01
CA THR A 615 -11.05 -3.58 -20.21
C THR A 615 -9.71 -3.51 -20.94
N GLU A 616 -9.74 -3.62 -22.25
CA GLU A 616 -8.56 -3.49 -23.10
C GLU A 616 -8.85 -2.47 -24.21
N PHE A 617 -7.96 -1.52 -24.37
CA PHE A 617 -8.10 -0.43 -25.34
C PHE A 617 -7.01 -0.50 -26.39
N ASP A 618 -7.40 -0.50 -27.68
CA ASP A 618 -6.48 -0.51 -28.82
C ASP A 618 -5.78 0.84 -28.96
N LEU A 619 -4.45 0.85 -28.80
CA LEU A 619 -3.58 2.03 -28.96
C LEU A 619 -3.18 2.27 -30.44
N GLY A 620 -3.53 1.36 -31.33
CA GLY A 620 -3.03 1.33 -32.70
C GLY A 620 -1.69 0.62 -32.83
N HIS A 621 -1.28 0.35 -34.08
CA HIS A 621 -0.02 -0.35 -34.38
C HIS A 621 0.13 -1.69 -33.65
N ASN A 622 -0.97 -2.42 -33.47
CA ASN A 622 -1.05 -3.70 -32.76
C ASN A 622 -0.79 -3.63 -31.24
N TRP A 623 -0.67 -2.45 -30.65
CA TRP A 623 -0.57 -2.28 -29.21
C TRP A 623 -1.93 -2.02 -28.59
N SER A 624 -2.15 -2.58 -27.41
CA SER A 624 -3.30 -2.28 -26.56
C SER A 624 -2.85 -2.04 -25.13
N ALA A 625 -3.65 -1.29 -24.38
CA ALA A 625 -3.50 -1.12 -22.93
C ALA A 625 -4.67 -1.77 -22.24
N LYS A 626 -4.41 -2.47 -21.12
CA LYS A 626 -5.45 -3.15 -20.35
C LYS A 626 -5.44 -2.75 -18.88
N THR A 627 -6.61 -2.84 -18.28
CA THR A 627 -6.78 -2.90 -16.83
C THR A 627 -7.68 -4.07 -16.50
N GLU A 628 -7.31 -4.82 -15.45
CA GLU A 628 -7.94 -6.08 -15.11
C GLU A 628 -8.01 -6.24 -13.59
N TYR A 629 -9.13 -6.76 -13.11
CA TYR A 629 -9.32 -7.22 -11.76
C TYR A 629 -9.54 -8.73 -11.77
N ASP A 630 -8.77 -9.46 -10.95
CA ASP A 630 -8.94 -10.89 -10.75
C ASP A 630 -9.13 -11.20 -9.27
N PHE A 631 -10.04 -12.10 -8.99
CA PHE A 631 -10.21 -12.77 -7.71
C PHE A 631 -9.71 -14.20 -7.85
N LEU A 632 -8.78 -14.59 -6.98
CA LEU A 632 -8.21 -15.92 -6.89
C LEU A 632 -8.64 -16.56 -5.57
N SER A 633 -8.99 -17.83 -5.58
CA SER A 633 -9.36 -18.58 -4.37
C SER A 633 -8.71 -19.94 -4.39
N PHE A 634 -7.99 -20.27 -3.33
CA PHE A 634 -7.23 -21.50 -3.16
C PHE A 634 -7.83 -22.33 -2.04
N GLY A 635 -7.82 -23.65 -2.21
CA GLY A 635 -8.26 -24.61 -1.22
C GLY A 635 -7.25 -24.80 -0.09
N SER A 636 -7.64 -25.63 0.88
CA SER A 636 -6.77 -25.99 2.01
C SER A 636 -5.55 -26.80 1.56
N HIS A 637 -4.43 -26.55 2.21
CA HIS A 637 -3.19 -27.30 2.01
C HIS A 637 -2.53 -27.57 3.34
N THR A 638 -1.89 -28.72 3.49
CA THR A 638 -1.10 -29.08 4.66
C THR A 638 0.37 -29.07 4.29
N ALA A 639 1.16 -28.25 4.98
CA ALA A 639 2.59 -28.13 4.79
C ALA A 639 3.33 -28.55 6.06
N GLN A 640 4.48 -29.22 5.90
CA GLN A 640 5.33 -29.60 7.00
C GLN A 640 6.60 -28.76 7.01
N ALA A 641 6.91 -28.19 8.16
CA ALA A 641 8.14 -27.46 8.37
C ALA A 641 9.34 -28.41 8.56
N SER A 642 10.55 -27.85 8.43
CA SER A 642 11.80 -28.60 8.56
C SER A 642 12.01 -29.27 9.92
N ASP A 643 11.34 -28.80 10.95
CA ASP A 643 11.37 -29.36 12.31
C ASP A 643 10.26 -30.39 12.60
N GLY A 644 9.48 -30.74 11.58
CA GLY A 644 8.37 -31.69 11.68
C GLY A 644 7.02 -31.07 12.08
N THR A 645 6.96 -29.78 12.41
CA THR A 645 5.70 -29.09 12.72
C THR A 645 4.82 -29.03 11.47
N THR A 646 3.55 -29.37 11.62
CA THR A 646 2.59 -29.42 10.52
C THR A 646 1.64 -28.24 10.62
N PHE A 647 1.61 -27.43 9.56
CA PHE A 647 0.64 -26.36 9.37
C PHE A 647 -0.48 -26.80 8.44
N MET A 648 -1.64 -26.28 8.69
CA MET A 648 -2.75 -26.31 7.75
C MET A 648 -3.04 -24.87 7.31
N THR A 649 -2.86 -24.60 6.02
CA THR A 649 -3.45 -23.43 5.42
C THR A 649 -4.85 -23.81 4.96
N ASP A 650 -5.88 -23.25 5.57
CA ASP A 650 -7.25 -23.52 5.18
C ASP A 650 -7.59 -22.71 3.91
N LYS A 651 -8.57 -21.89 3.91
CA LYS A 651 -8.93 -21.12 2.71
C LYS A 651 -8.06 -19.88 2.57
N SER A 652 -7.54 -19.67 1.35
CA SER A 652 -6.88 -18.44 0.97
C SER A 652 -7.60 -17.81 -0.22
N TRP A 653 -7.69 -16.49 -0.20
CA TRP A 653 -8.14 -15.73 -1.36
C TRP A 653 -7.29 -14.49 -1.56
N ILE A 654 -7.07 -14.13 -2.81
CA ILE A 654 -6.29 -12.97 -3.23
C ILE A 654 -7.07 -12.22 -4.31
N SER A 655 -7.27 -10.93 -4.11
CA SER A 655 -7.72 -9.98 -5.12
C SER A 655 -6.51 -9.29 -5.74
N GLN A 656 -6.48 -9.13 -7.05
CA GLN A 656 -5.40 -8.42 -7.73
C GLN A 656 -5.95 -7.43 -8.76
N VAL A 657 -5.28 -6.31 -8.89
CA VAL A 657 -5.52 -5.32 -9.95
C VAL A 657 -4.25 -5.23 -10.78
N LYS A 658 -4.41 -5.39 -12.08
CA LYS A 658 -3.33 -5.36 -13.07
C LYS A 658 -3.54 -4.22 -14.05
N VAL A 659 -2.48 -3.52 -14.41
CA VAL A 659 -2.42 -2.59 -15.54
C VAL A 659 -1.30 -3.06 -16.45
N GLY A 660 -1.60 -3.21 -17.73
CA GLY A 660 -0.65 -3.81 -18.66
C GLY A 660 -0.76 -3.26 -20.08
N VAL A 661 0.18 -3.68 -20.89
CA VAL A 661 0.20 -3.42 -22.33
C VAL A 661 0.41 -4.72 -23.09
N ASN A 662 -0.34 -4.89 -24.17
CA ASN A 662 -0.28 -6.06 -25.03
C ASN A 662 0.18 -5.67 -26.44
N TYR A 663 0.90 -6.56 -27.06
CA TYR A 663 1.22 -6.51 -28.48
C TYR A 663 0.57 -7.69 -29.19
N LYS A 664 -0.30 -7.39 -30.16
CA LYS A 664 -1.02 -8.38 -30.94
C LYS A 664 -0.25 -8.71 -32.22
N PHE A 665 -0.01 -9.98 -32.47
CA PHE A 665 0.55 -10.46 -33.72
C PHE A 665 -0.58 -10.58 -34.75
N THR A 666 -0.53 -9.78 -35.78
CA THR A 666 -1.42 -9.98 -36.92
C THR A 666 -0.89 -11.16 -37.73
N PRO A 667 -1.63 -12.25 -37.92
CA PRO A 667 -1.19 -13.31 -38.80
C PRO A 667 -0.99 -12.71 -40.19
N GLY A 668 0.25 -12.61 -40.64
CA GLY A 668 0.51 -12.35 -42.06
C GLY A 668 -0.26 -13.42 -42.84
N ALA A 669 -0.99 -13.01 -43.86
CA ALA A 669 -1.65 -13.97 -44.73
C ALA A 669 -0.60 -15.00 -45.16
N LEU A 670 -0.74 -16.23 -44.68
CA LEU A 670 0.03 -17.35 -45.21
C LEU A 670 -0.42 -17.54 -46.64
N VAL A 671 0.20 -16.80 -47.54
CA VAL A 671 0.06 -17.05 -48.98
C VAL A 671 0.78 -18.37 -49.21
N ALA A 672 0.04 -19.45 -49.19
CA ALA A 672 0.54 -20.72 -49.70
C ALA A 672 0.93 -20.51 -51.16
N LYS A 673 2.20 -20.40 -51.44
CA LYS A 673 2.72 -20.52 -52.82
C LYS A 673 2.60 -21.97 -53.19
N TYR A 674 1.60 -22.32 -54.01
CA TYR A 674 1.58 -23.55 -54.79
C TYR A 674 2.50 -23.40 -56.00
#